data_3102264114a246d141e3698e56a6090f
#
_entry.id   3102264114a246d141e3698e56a6090f
#
_cell.length_a   1.000
_cell.length_b   1.000
_cell.length_c   1.000
_cell.angle_alpha   90.00
_cell.angle_beta   90.00
_cell.angle_gamma   90.00
#
_symmetry.space_group_name_H-M   'P 1'
#
loop_
_entity.id
_entity.type
_entity.pdbx_description
1 polymer ?
#
loop_
_entity_poly.entity_id
_entity_poly.type
_entity_poly.pdbx_seq_one_letter_code
_entity_poly.pdbx_strand_id
1 'polypeptide(L)'
;MSGTTRRTLLKGAALLPAAHATTAVAAAEHAAASPDGRVRVTLDPAGPNWSVRVDGRMVVAPSPLALVLADGGRLGPQARLRGVSQRRVAGDWSPPFGIRAHYAGTCGEIVMELEDTARGIRFAIVARAYDHGAAVRFRLIAARTAEVMLAGEDTQFHLPADATLWASRDEGEYQHTVQTRIAPPPHPPLTASSDTGDLADTPLTAVLGNGTALLISESDRLHYPRLMLRSTERGLATYLMRYPGRATGYSGPGDTAPEEHFAVPVPFDTPWRVVIQAPSPAALIERQDLIPTLASPNRLGDISWIKPGRAIRIRNYTTQAGFDTVAFAAARKLDFVEWDAHWYGDGTDTSDATYAIPAIDIRKVIDAARAQGIGMILYVDRVPAMRQLDAIVRTYREWGVAGIKFGFVWEGRQSDTDFIYALVKTCGEHHLLVDLHDNLRPAGMERTLPNYVALEGVRGNEQFPSATHNCTLPFTRALSGPIDYTICFANPRNRTTNGHQLALATIYYNPLTFLYWYDEPAKYAGRDWPELGFFDQCPTTWAETVALAGAIGDHAVVARRAHDGRWFVGAITNERGRTLTVDLTRLGRGAWRVRRFADGDSAAEPWQTPVQLSTEVVTAGEKLTLKLAPSGGQALILEAM
;
A
#
# COMPACT_ATOMS: atom_id res chain seq x y z
N MET A 1 -38.27 -85.29 -57.84
CA MET A 1 -38.76 -84.90 -57.48
C MET A 1 -38.28 -84.44 -56.18
N SER A 2 -38.47 -83.35 -55.84
CA SER A 2 -37.93 -82.42 -54.93
C SER A 2 -38.07 -82.74 -53.45
N GLY A 3 -36.99 -82.76 -52.70
CA GLY A 3 -36.99 -82.89 -51.25
C GLY A 3 -36.44 -81.61 -50.66
N THR A 4 -37.27 -80.90 -49.90
CA THR A 4 -36.98 -79.66 -49.24
C THR A 4 -36.45 -79.91 -47.84
N THR A 5 -35.23 -79.50 -47.53
CA THR A 5 -34.65 -79.64 -46.19
C THR A 5 -34.79 -78.35 -45.45
N ARG A 6 -35.49 -78.32 -44.32
CA ARG A 6 -35.58 -77.21 -43.36
C ARG A 6 -34.28 -77.13 -42.53
N ARG A 7 -33.61 -76.01 -42.53
CA ARG A 7 -32.53 -75.66 -41.59
C ARG A 7 -33.09 -74.83 -40.45
N THR A 8 -32.95 -75.35 -39.25
CA THR A 8 -33.27 -74.67 -37.99
C THR A 8 -32.19 -73.65 -37.63
N LEU A 9 -32.56 -72.37 -37.48
CA LEU A 9 -31.68 -71.30 -37.00
C LEU A 9 -31.71 -71.25 -35.45
N LEU A 10 -30.59 -71.59 -34.82
CA LEU A 10 -30.35 -71.36 -33.40
C LEU A 10 -30.03 -69.84 -33.21
N LYS A 11 -30.84 -69.16 -32.44
CA LYS A 11 -30.56 -67.78 -31.97
C LYS A 11 -29.58 -67.87 -30.80
N GLY A 12 -28.35 -67.48 -31.02
CA GLY A 12 -27.36 -67.21 -29.99
C GLY A 12 -27.63 -65.84 -29.35
N ALA A 13 -27.93 -65.77 -28.09
CA ALA A 13 -27.99 -64.52 -27.31
C ALA A 13 -26.57 -64.10 -26.93
N ALA A 14 -26.10 -63.00 -27.49
CA ALA A 14 -24.87 -62.37 -27.09
C ALA A 14 -25.10 -61.60 -25.78
N LEU A 15 -24.46 -62.00 -24.70
CA LEU A 15 -24.32 -61.25 -23.45
C LEU A 15 -23.33 -60.11 -23.68
N LEU A 16 -23.82 -58.86 -23.71
CA LEU A 16 -23.02 -57.68 -23.64
C LEU A 16 -22.50 -57.50 -22.19
N PRO A 17 -21.20 -57.22 -21.95
CA PRO A 17 -20.73 -56.91 -20.59
C PRO A 17 -21.30 -55.57 -20.15
N ALA A 18 -21.93 -55.51 -18.99
CA ALA A 18 -22.36 -54.30 -18.31
C ALA A 18 -21.10 -53.47 -17.99
N ALA A 19 -20.89 -52.34 -18.69
CA ALA A 19 -19.91 -51.37 -18.33
C ALA A 19 -20.34 -50.75 -16.98
N HIS A 20 -19.62 -51.08 -15.92
CA HIS A 20 -19.72 -50.33 -14.66
C HIS A 20 -19.15 -48.95 -14.91
N ALA A 21 -20.03 -47.98 -15.09
CA ALA A 21 -19.68 -46.57 -15.01
C ALA A 21 -19.27 -46.28 -13.55
N THR A 22 -17.98 -46.33 -13.27
CA THR A 22 -17.42 -45.71 -12.05
C THR A 22 -17.70 -44.23 -12.15
N THR A 23 -18.75 -43.75 -11.51
CA THR A 23 -18.92 -42.34 -11.19
C THR A 23 -17.74 -41.97 -10.30
N ALA A 24 -16.77 -41.31 -10.89
CA ALA A 24 -15.74 -40.62 -10.12
C ALA A 24 -16.48 -39.65 -9.20
N VAL A 25 -16.53 -39.97 -7.91
CA VAL A 25 -16.96 -39.04 -6.87
C VAL A 25 -15.98 -37.86 -7.01
N ALA A 26 -16.46 -36.73 -7.52
CA ALA A 26 -15.68 -35.52 -7.57
C ALA A 26 -15.16 -35.27 -6.14
N ALA A 27 -13.84 -35.27 -5.97
CA ALA A 27 -13.24 -34.97 -4.68
C ALA A 27 -13.84 -33.65 -4.19
N ALA A 28 -14.32 -33.65 -2.94
CA ALA A 28 -14.97 -32.48 -2.38
C ALA A 28 -14.01 -31.27 -2.52
N GLU A 29 -14.42 -30.28 -3.28
CA GLU A 29 -13.60 -29.10 -3.55
C GLU A 29 -13.51 -28.28 -2.27
N HIS A 30 -12.32 -28.21 -1.67
CA HIS A 30 -12.07 -27.42 -0.46
C HIS A 30 -11.90 -25.95 -0.84
N ALA A 31 -13.01 -25.20 -0.88
CA ALA A 31 -13.02 -23.84 -1.39
C ALA A 31 -13.87 -22.91 -0.51
N ALA A 32 -13.50 -21.62 -0.48
CA ALA A 32 -14.34 -20.55 0.03
C ALA A 32 -14.69 -19.59 -1.11
N ALA A 33 -15.91 -19.05 -1.06
CA ALA A 33 -16.38 -18.04 -2.02
C ALA A 33 -16.63 -16.71 -1.33
N SER A 34 -16.42 -15.62 -2.09
CA SER A 34 -16.78 -14.26 -1.66
C SER A 34 -18.30 -14.14 -1.42
N PRO A 35 -18.74 -13.09 -0.69
CA PRO A 35 -20.17 -12.84 -0.47
C PRO A 35 -21.00 -12.75 -1.76
N ASP A 36 -20.46 -12.14 -2.81
CA ASP A 36 -21.10 -12.03 -4.14
C ASP A 36 -20.90 -13.27 -5.03
N GLY A 37 -20.10 -14.25 -4.58
CA GLY A 37 -19.82 -15.50 -5.29
C GLY A 37 -18.82 -15.40 -6.44
N ARG A 38 -18.30 -14.22 -6.76
CA ARG A 38 -17.41 -13.98 -7.90
C ARG A 38 -15.99 -14.46 -7.69
N VAL A 39 -15.45 -14.28 -6.48
CA VAL A 39 -14.10 -14.72 -6.10
C VAL A 39 -14.20 -16.06 -5.38
N ARG A 40 -13.39 -17.02 -5.82
CA ARG A 40 -13.30 -18.34 -5.20
C ARG A 40 -11.85 -18.70 -4.93
N VAL A 41 -11.52 -18.99 -3.68
CA VAL A 41 -10.20 -19.51 -3.28
C VAL A 41 -10.34 -21.00 -2.96
N THR A 42 -9.42 -21.81 -3.50
CA THR A 42 -9.41 -23.27 -3.30
C THR A 42 -8.10 -23.67 -2.62
N LEU A 43 -8.17 -24.60 -1.67
CA LEU A 43 -7.03 -25.27 -1.05
C LEU A 43 -7.05 -26.76 -1.44
N ASP A 44 -5.91 -27.29 -1.91
CA ASP A 44 -5.73 -28.70 -2.22
C ASP A 44 -4.90 -29.37 -1.10
N PRO A 45 -5.47 -30.37 -0.39
CA PRO A 45 -4.76 -31.05 0.68
C PRO A 45 -3.73 -32.08 0.21
N ALA A 46 -3.80 -32.55 -1.03
CA ALA A 46 -2.92 -33.60 -1.54
C ALA A 46 -1.45 -33.16 -1.69
N GLY A 47 -1.22 -31.86 -1.82
CA GLY A 47 0.06 -31.16 -1.71
C GLY A 47 -0.32 -29.72 -1.53
N PRO A 48 -0.16 -29.11 -0.33
CA PRO A 48 -0.79 -27.83 -0.05
C PRO A 48 -0.55 -26.81 -1.15
N ASN A 49 -1.56 -26.61 -1.95
CA ASN A 49 -1.62 -25.62 -3.02
C ASN A 49 -2.86 -24.76 -2.81
N TRP A 50 -2.76 -23.53 -3.25
CA TRP A 50 -3.92 -22.65 -3.34
C TRP A 50 -4.12 -22.18 -4.77
N SER A 51 -5.35 -21.83 -5.10
CA SER A 51 -5.68 -21.19 -6.37
C SER A 51 -6.78 -20.15 -6.19
N VAL A 52 -6.84 -19.18 -7.11
CA VAL A 52 -7.86 -18.13 -7.10
C VAL A 52 -8.54 -18.04 -8.45
N ARG A 53 -9.87 -18.08 -8.43
CA ARG A 53 -10.73 -17.81 -9.59
C ARG A 53 -11.55 -16.55 -9.37
N VAL A 54 -11.76 -15.80 -10.45
CA VAL A 54 -12.63 -14.63 -10.50
C VAL A 54 -13.58 -14.80 -11.68
N ASP A 55 -14.87 -14.73 -11.43
CA ASP A 55 -15.91 -14.99 -12.46
C ASP A 55 -15.65 -16.30 -13.24
N GLY A 56 -15.23 -17.35 -12.52
CA GLY A 56 -14.87 -18.65 -13.08
C GLY A 56 -13.51 -18.74 -13.76
N ARG A 57 -12.81 -17.64 -14.01
CA ARG A 57 -11.48 -17.61 -14.64
C ARG A 57 -10.37 -17.76 -13.61
N MET A 58 -9.35 -18.53 -13.92
CA MET A 58 -8.17 -18.69 -13.08
C MET A 58 -7.30 -17.43 -13.17
N VAL A 59 -7.06 -16.78 -12.03
CA VAL A 59 -6.15 -15.62 -11.92
C VAL A 59 -4.87 -15.97 -11.16
N VAL A 60 -4.92 -16.95 -10.25
CA VAL A 60 -3.77 -17.64 -9.67
C VAL A 60 -4.00 -19.13 -9.84
N ALA A 61 -3.18 -19.77 -10.65
CA ALA A 61 -3.24 -21.22 -10.88
C ALA A 61 -2.76 -21.97 -9.62
N PRO A 62 -2.99 -23.29 -9.48
CA PRO A 62 -2.54 -24.05 -8.33
C PRO A 62 -1.07 -23.78 -8.02
N SER A 63 -0.81 -23.19 -6.87
CA SER A 63 0.47 -22.63 -6.41
C SER A 63 0.86 -23.22 -5.07
N PRO A 64 2.10 -23.69 -4.88
CA PRO A 64 2.58 -24.29 -3.63
C PRO A 64 2.47 -23.37 -2.43
N LEU A 65 2.28 -23.98 -1.26
CA LEU A 65 2.29 -23.34 0.05
C LEU A 65 3.18 -24.14 1.01
N ALA A 66 4.23 -23.54 1.56
CA ALA A 66 5.05 -24.13 2.62
C ALA A 66 5.70 -23.08 3.51
N LEU A 67 5.87 -23.37 4.81
CA LEU A 67 6.84 -22.70 5.65
C LEU A 67 8.15 -23.49 5.61
N VAL A 68 9.27 -22.79 5.52
CA VAL A 68 10.61 -23.37 5.51
C VAL A 68 11.18 -23.24 6.93
N LEU A 69 11.52 -24.38 7.54
CA LEU A 69 12.10 -24.45 8.87
C LEU A 69 13.63 -24.23 8.83
N ALA A 70 14.19 -23.84 9.96
CA ALA A 70 15.64 -23.64 10.09
C ALA A 70 16.48 -24.91 9.84
N ASP A 71 15.89 -26.10 10.02
CA ASP A 71 16.54 -27.38 9.71
C ASP A 71 16.43 -27.76 8.21
N GLY A 72 15.91 -26.88 7.37
CA GLY A 72 15.62 -27.14 5.95
C GLY A 72 14.33 -27.91 5.69
N GLY A 73 13.62 -28.32 6.73
CA GLY A 73 12.31 -28.97 6.61
C GLY A 73 11.23 -28.02 6.08
N ARG A 74 10.17 -28.60 5.57
CA ARG A 74 9.05 -27.84 4.98
C ARG A 74 7.73 -28.27 5.62
N LEU A 75 7.04 -27.34 6.25
CA LEU A 75 5.66 -27.55 6.70
C LEU A 75 4.72 -27.32 5.51
N GLY A 76 4.00 -28.34 5.13
CA GLY A 76 3.07 -28.32 4.00
C GLY A 76 3.08 -29.66 3.26
N PRO A 77 4.06 -29.92 2.36
CA PRO A 77 3.97 -31.02 1.37
C PRO A 77 3.78 -32.42 1.91
N GLN A 78 4.26 -32.72 3.12
CA GLN A 78 4.17 -34.07 3.76
C GLN A 78 3.26 -34.08 4.99
N ALA A 79 2.55 -33.00 5.25
CA ALA A 79 1.70 -32.89 6.41
C ALA A 79 0.43 -33.72 6.25
N ARG A 80 -0.01 -34.36 7.33
CA ARG A 80 -1.26 -35.12 7.37
C ARG A 80 -2.44 -34.16 7.54
N LEU A 81 -3.45 -34.29 6.68
CA LEU A 81 -4.71 -33.57 6.83
C LEU A 81 -5.44 -34.04 8.11
N ARG A 82 -5.83 -33.10 8.96
CA ARG A 82 -6.59 -33.32 10.20
C ARG A 82 -8.06 -32.96 10.03
N GLY A 83 -8.36 -31.90 9.27
CA GLY A 83 -9.71 -31.46 9.00
C GLY A 83 -9.77 -30.25 8.11
N VAL A 84 -10.95 -30.00 7.54
CA VAL A 84 -11.26 -28.79 6.79
C VAL A 84 -12.56 -28.21 7.31
N SER A 85 -12.59 -26.93 7.55
CA SER A 85 -13.79 -26.18 7.93
C SER A 85 -13.97 -24.96 7.05
N GLN A 86 -15.24 -24.59 6.85
CA GLN A 86 -15.62 -23.43 6.06
C GLN A 86 -16.63 -22.60 6.85
N ARG A 87 -16.51 -21.27 6.75
CA ARG A 87 -17.46 -20.35 7.38
C ARG A 87 -17.52 -19.02 6.66
N ARG A 88 -18.56 -18.25 6.91
CA ARG A 88 -18.62 -16.83 6.60
C ARG A 88 -18.10 -16.05 7.80
N VAL A 89 -17.22 -15.09 7.53
CA VAL A 89 -16.65 -14.19 8.54
C VAL A 89 -17.20 -12.78 8.27
N ALA A 90 -17.87 -12.20 9.25
CA ALA A 90 -18.23 -10.80 9.23
C ALA A 90 -17.01 -9.96 9.67
N GLY A 91 -16.74 -8.88 8.97
CA GLY A 91 -15.53 -8.09 9.24
C GLY A 91 -15.62 -6.65 8.74
N ASP A 92 -16.83 -6.18 8.40
CA ASP A 92 -17.06 -4.81 7.97
C ASP A 92 -16.69 -3.83 9.09
N TRP A 93 -16.05 -2.73 8.75
CA TRP A 93 -15.58 -1.76 9.71
C TRP A 93 -15.48 -0.35 9.11
N SER A 94 -15.48 0.66 9.97
CA SER A 94 -15.27 2.06 9.57
C SER A 94 -13.91 2.52 10.09
N PRO A 95 -12.98 2.91 9.20
CA PRO A 95 -11.70 3.47 9.62
C PRO A 95 -11.94 4.87 10.23
N PRO A 96 -11.09 5.30 11.20
CA PRO A 96 -11.16 6.66 11.72
C PRO A 96 -10.83 7.71 10.64
N PHE A 97 -10.02 7.33 9.66
CA PHE A 97 -9.68 8.06 8.45
C PHE A 97 -9.27 7.06 7.36
N GLY A 98 -9.48 7.41 6.10
CA GLY A 98 -9.20 6.47 5.00
C GLY A 98 -9.58 7.04 3.64
N ILE A 99 -9.64 6.16 2.67
CA ILE A 99 -10.11 6.47 1.31
C ILE A 99 -11.63 6.32 1.18
N ARG A 100 -12.29 5.77 2.19
CA ARG A 100 -13.74 5.52 2.29
C ARG A 100 -14.18 5.59 3.74
N ALA A 101 -15.45 5.95 3.95
CA ALA A 101 -16.06 5.96 5.27
C ALA A 101 -16.35 4.54 5.82
N HIS A 102 -16.46 3.54 4.93
CA HIS A 102 -16.78 2.17 5.30
C HIS A 102 -16.01 1.17 4.43
N TYR A 103 -15.43 0.17 5.06
CA TYR A 103 -14.67 -0.92 4.43
C TYR A 103 -15.43 -2.24 4.59
N ALA A 104 -15.69 -2.90 3.45
CA ALA A 104 -16.34 -4.19 3.41
C ALA A 104 -15.34 -5.30 3.76
N GLY A 105 -15.50 -5.93 4.90
CA GLY A 105 -14.62 -6.98 5.41
C GLY A 105 -15.26 -8.35 5.51
N THR A 106 -16.53 -8.49 5.12
CA THR A 106 -17.20 -9.79 5.10
C THR A 106 -16.62 -10.69 4.01
N CYS A 107 -16.31 -11.94 4.35
CA CYS A 107 -15.67 -12.89 3.45
C CYS A 107 -16.11 -14.33 3.70
N GLY A 108 -15.86 -15.22 2.72
CA GLY A 108 -15.81 -16.65 2.95
C GLY A 108 -14.41 -17.05 3.42
N GLU A 109 -14.34 -17.89 4.44
CA GLU A 109 -13.10 -18.43 4.99
C GLU A 109 -13.08 -19.95 4.91
N ILE A 110 -11.93 -20.51 4.52
CA ILE A 110 -11.63 -21.94 4.64
C ILE A 110 -10.38 -22.11 5.49
N VAL A 111 -10.44 -23.07 6.43
CA VAL A 111 -9.33 -23.45 7.30
C VAL A 111 -9.04 -24.93 7.06
N MET A 112 -7.80 -25.21 6.63
CA MET A 112 -7.29 -26.57 6.44
C MET A 112 -6.29 -26.87 7.54
N GLU A 113 -6.66 -27.74 8.50
CA GLU A 113 -5.77 -28.14 9.59
C GLU A 113 -4.89 -29.32 9.18
N LEU A 114 -3.61 -29.20 9.46
CA LEU A 114 -2.53 -30.08 9.06
C LEU A 114 -1.62 -30.42 10.25
N GLU A 115 -0.93 -31.55 10.17
CA GLU A 115 0.05 -31.96 11.16
C GLU A 115 1.29 -32.57 10.50
N ASP A 116 2.45 -32.02 10.82
CA ASP A 116 3.74 -32.69 10.65
C ASP A 116 3.96 -33.61 11.85
N THR A 117 3.63 -34.88 11.71
CA THR A 117 3.71 -35.85 12.80
C THR A 117 5.16 -36.15 13.22
N ALA A 118 6.12 -36.06 12.30
CA ALA A 118 7.53 -36.30 12.58
C ALA A 118 8.09 -35.23 13.52
N ARG A 119 7.72 -33.96 13.30
CA ARG A 119 8.14 -32.84 14.12
C ARG A 119 7.18 -32.53 15.27
N GLY A 120 5.97 -33.07 15.23
CA GLY A 120 4.93 -32.78 16.23
C GLY A 120 4.42 -31.35 16.14
N ILE A 121 4.37 -30.78 14.92
CA ILE A 121 3.88 -29.44 14.67
C ILE A 121 2.47 -29.53 14.06
N ARG A 122 1.49 -28.91 14.72
CA ARG A 122 0.14 -28.71 14.21
C ARG A 122 0.01 -27.28 13.69
N PHE A 123 -0.52 -27.16 12.48
CA PHE A 123 -0.72 -25.87 11.82
C PHE A 123 -1.96 -25.89 10.95
N ALA A 124 -2.40 -24.72 10.51
CA ALA A 124 -3.46 -24.60 9.51
C ALA A 124 -3.01 -23.68 8.39
N ILE A 125 -3.57 -23.91 7.21
CA ILE A 125 -3.61 -22.95 6.12
C ILE A 125 -5.00 -22.33 6.14
N VAL A 126 -5.04 -20.99 6.28
CA VAL A 126 -6.28 -20.21 6.32
C VAL A 126 -6.36 -19.40 5.04
N ALA A 127 -7.44 -19.55 4.27
CA ALA A 127 -7.67 -18.73 3.08
C ALA A 127 -9.02 -18.02 3.16
N ARG A 128 -9.07 -16.79 2.64
CA ARG A 128 -10.26 -15.93 2.62
C ARG A 128 -10.54 -15.45 1.21
N ALA A 129 -11.83 -15.40 0.85
CA ALA A 129 -12.32 -14.82 -0.39
C ALA A 129 -13.23 -13.62 -0.10
N TYR A 130 -12.82 -12.45 -0.61
CA TYR A 130 -13.55 -11.18 -0.57
C TYR A 130 -14.06 -10.83 -1.97
N ASP A 131 -15.03 -9.94 -2.10
CA ASP A 131 -15.63 -9.57 -3.41
C ASP A 131 -14.61 -9.02 -4.41
N HIS A 132 -13.45 -8.58 -3.94
CA HIS A 132 -12.39 -8.03 -4.80
C HIS A 132 -11.00 -8.62 -4.55
N GLY A 133 -10.91 -9.76 -3.88
CA GLY A 133 -9.60 -10.39 -3.68
C GLY A 133 -9.64 -11.64 -2.83
N ALA A 134 -8.46 -12.24 -2.68
CA ALA A 134 -8.25 -13.40 -1.84
C ALA A 134 -6.97 -13.24 -1.03
N ALA A 135 -6.91 -13.91 0.12
CA ALA A 135 -5.73 -13.92 0.97
C ALA A 135 -5.51 -15.32 1.56
N VAL A 136 -4.23 -15.67 1.79
CA VAL A 136 -3.84 -16.92 2.43
C VAL A 136 -2.75 -16.67 3.46
N ARG A 137 -2.75 -17.43 4.56
CA ARG A 137 -1.69 -17.43 5.58
C ARG A 137 -1.56 -18.77 6.27
N PHE A 138 -0.46 -18.97 6.97
CA PHE A 138 -0.28 -20.07 7.89
C PHE A 138 -0.69 -19.65 9.31
N ARG A 139 -1.17 -20.64 10.08
CA ARG A 139 -1.44 -20.53 11.51
C ARG A 139 -0.75 -21.69 12.21
N LEU A 140 0.30 -21.43 12.98
CA LEU A 140 0.88 -22.41 13.90
C LEU A 140 -0.06 -22.56 15.09
N ILE A 141 -0.47 -23.78 15.39
CA ILE A 141 -1.48 -24.08 16.42
C ILE A 141 -0.81 -24.66 17.67
N ALA A 142 0.07 -25.62 17.47
CA ALA A 142 0.81 -26.27 18.56
C ALA A 142 2.13 -26.86 18.05
N ALA A 143 3.15 -26.85 18.89
CA ALA A 143 4.43 -27.49 18.66
C ALA A 143 4.94 -28.10 19.98
N ARG A 144 6.03 -28.89 19.92
CA ARG A 144 6.69 -29.41 21.12
C ARG A 144 7.45 -28.34 21.91
N THR A 145 7.75 -27.22 21.25
CA THR A 145 8.45 -26.05 21.78
C THR A 145 7.53 -24.84 21.79
N ALA A 146 7.85 -23.84 22.63
CA ALA A 146 7.11 -22.59 22.69
C ALA A 146 7.30 -21.72 21.42
N GLU A 147 8.35 -22.00 20.66
CA GLU A 147 8.71 -21.27 19.44
C GLU A 147 9.07 -22.24 18.32
N VAL A 148 8.87 -21.81 17.09
CA VAL A 148 9.30 -22.50 15.86
C VAL A 148 10.30 -21.61 15.12
N MET A 149 11.47 -22.20 14.80
CA MET A 149 12.51 -21.51 14.04
C MET A 149 12.24 -21.65 12.54
N LEU A 150 12.07 -20.53 11.86
CA LEU A 150 11.82 -20.44 10.42
C LEU A 150 13.05 -19.92 9.69
N ALA A 151 13.28 -20.41 8.47
CA ALA A 151 14.25 -19.89 7.50
C ALA A 151 13.57 -19.13 6.37
N GLY A 152 12.25 -19.26 6.23
CA GLY A 152 11.52 -18.59 5.15
C GLY A 152 10.12 -19.14 4.90
N GLU A 153 9.59 -18.76 3.76
CA GLU A 153 8.27 -19.15 3.28
C GLU A 153 8.34 -19.41 1.78
N ASP A 154 7.60 -20.40 1.30
CA ASP A 154 7.45 -20.72 -0.12
C ASP A 154 5.96 -20.71 -0.47
N THR A 155 5.38 -19.51 -0.43
CA THR A 155 4.07 -19.23 -1.01
C THR A 155 4.28 -18.75 -2.43
N GLN A 156 3.68 -19.42 -3.41
CA GLN A 156 3.83 -19.06 -4.82
C GLN A 156 2.53 -18.47 -5.40
N PHE A 157 2.71 -17.73 -6.51
CA PHE A 157 1.64 -17.10 -7.28
C PHE A 157 1.87 -17.45 -8.75
N HIS A 158 1.31 -18.57 -9.22
CA HIS A 158 1.37 -18.98 -10.61
C HIS A 158 0.39 -18.15 -11.45
N LEU A 159 0.92 -17.17 -12.16
CA LEU A 159 0.14 -16.24 -12.97
C LEU A 159 -0.04 -16.76 -14.39
N PRO A 160 -1.09 -16.31 -15.12
CA PRO A 160 -1.18 -16.54 -16.56
C PRO A 160 0.08 -16.04 -17.30
N ALA A 161 0.51 -16.78 -18.32
CA ALA A 161 1.76 -16.50 -19.03
C ALA A 161 1.77 -15.16 -19.81
N ASP A 162 0.60 -14.59 -20.07
CA ASP A 162 0.40 -13.30 -20.73
C ASP A 162 0.39 -12.11 -19.75
N ALA A 163 0.63 -12.34 -18.46
CA ALA A 163 0.66 -11.29 -17.46
C ALA A 163 1.88 -10.36 -17.65
N THR A 164 1.62 -9.06 -17.65
CA THR A 164 2.65 -8.01 -17.60
C THR A 164 2.80 -7.54 -16.17
N LEU A 165 4.02 -7.49 -15.65
CA LEU A 165 4.32 -7.09 -14.29
C LEU A 165 4.80 -5.63 -14.22
N TRP A 166 4.34 -4.91 -13.21
CA TRP A 166 4.82 -3.59 -12.83
C TRP A 166 5.43 -3.69 -11.44
N ALA A 167 6.75 -3.59 -11.38
CA ALA A 167 7.54 -3.86 -10.20
C ALA A 167 8.56 -2.75 -9.94
N SER A 168 8.89 -2.51 -8.69
CA SER A 168 9.98 -1.64 -8.27
C SER A 168 10.79 -2.31 -7.16
N ARG A 169 11.92 -1.68 -6.81
CA ARG A 169 12.75 -2.06 -5.68
C ARG A 169 13.40 -0.83 -5.07
N ASP A 170 13.47 -0.78 -3.74
CA ASP A 170 14.22 0.23 -2.98
C ASP A 170 13.84 1.69 -3.35
N GLU A 171 12.53 2.00 -3.44
CA GLU A 171 12.01 3.30 -3.88
C GLU A 171 12.44 3.71 -5.30
N GLY A 172 12.84 2.72 -6.09
CA GLY A 172 13.22 2.92 -7.47
C GLY A 172 12.04 3.21 -8.38
N GLU A 173 12.36 3.54 -9.62
CA GLU A 173 11.37 3.65 -10.68
C GLU A 173 10.73 2.29 -10.99
N TYR A 174 9.43 2.30 -11.28
CA TYR A 174 8.72 1.10 -11.69
C TYR A 174 9.15 0.67 -13.08
N GLN A 175 9.36 -0.63 -13.21
CA GLN A 175 9.63 -1.28 -14.47
C GLN A 175 8.48 -2.24 -14.80
N HIS A 176 8.19 -2.39 -16.09
CA HIS A 176 7.22 -3.37 -16.54
C HIS A 176 7.91 -4.40 -17.44
N THR A 177 7.49 -5.64 -17.30
CA THR A 177 8.00 -6.74 -18.12
C THR A 177 6.85 -7.61 -18.60
N VAL A 178 7.04 -8.20 -19.76
CA VAL A 178 6.19 -9.28 -20.26
C VAL A 178 6.70 -10.63 -19.76
N GLN A 179 5.88 -11.67 -19.80
CA GLN A 179 6.25 -13.05 -19.46
C GLN A 179 6.51 -13.33 -17.97
N THR A 180 5.81 -12.63 -17.07
CA THR A 180 5.85 -12.91 -15.61
C THR A 180 7.24 -12.85 -14.96
N ARG A 181 8.20 -12.16 -15.55
CA ARG A 181 9.55 -11.99 -15.01
C ARG A 181 9.76 -10.58 -14.47
N ILE A 182 10.32 -10.50 -13.29
CA ILE A 182 10.79 -9.22 -12.71
C ILE A 182 12.05 -8.81 -13.47
N ALA A 183 12.08 -7.58 -13.99
CA ALA A 183 13.30 -7.04 -14.58
C ALA A 183 14.32 -6.72 -13.47
N PRO A 184 15.62 -6.96 -13.68
CA PRO A 184 16.63 -6.48 -12.77
C PRO A 184 16.54 -4.94 -12.67
N PRO A 185 16.75 -4.36 -11.47
CA PRO A 185 16.70 -2.92 -11.30
C PRO A 185 17.80 -2.23 -12.14
N PRO A 186 17.54 -1.03 -12.69
CA PRO A 186 18.50 -0.29 -13.51
C PRO A 186 19.73 0.19 -12.72
N HIS A 187 19.64 0.20 -11.40
CA HIS A 187 20.70 0.59 -10.49
C HIS A 187 20.97 -0.51 -9.47
N PRO A 188 22.21 -0.61 -8.92
CA PRO A 188 22.48 -1.53 -7.84
C PRO A 188 21.45 -1.34 -6.71
N PRO A 189 20.93 -2.43 -6.14
CA PRO A 189 20.00 -2.33 -5.02
C PRO A 189 20.65 -1.59 -3.85
N LEU A 190 19.87 -0.75 -3.18
CA LEU A 190 20.29 -0.04 -1.96
C LEU A 190 20.36 -0.98 -0.75
N THR A 191 19.80 -2.17 -0.86
CA THR A 191 19.85 -3.20 0.18
C THR A 191 21.23 -3.82 0.28
N ALA A 192 21.69 -4.11 1.49
CA ALA A 192 22.94 -4.80 1.77
C ALA A 192 22.94 -6.27 1.30
N SER A 193 21.89 -6.74 0.65
CA SER A 193 21.77 -8.13 0.24
C SER A 193 22.69 -8.43 -0.93
N SER A 194 23.44 -9.52 -0.81
CA SER A 194 24.17 -10.11 -1.93
C SER A 194 23.22 -10.73 -2.97
N ASP A 195 21.94 -10.83 -2.65
CA ASP A 195 20.90 -11.33 -3.53
C ASP A 195 20.56 -10.25 -4.58
N THR A 196 21.36 -10.22 -5.62
CA THR A 196 21.22 -9.29 -6.77
C THR A 196 20.16 -9.75 -7.77
N GLY A 197 19.36 -10.74 -7.41
CA GLY A 197 18.42 -11.37 -8.31
C GLY A 197 17.23 -10.50 -8.73
N ASP A 198 16.35 -11.12 -9.45
CA ASP A 198 15.06 -10.65 -9.94
C ASP A 198 14.02 -10.56 -8.80
N LEU A 199 14.32 -9.71 -7.82
CA LEU A 199 13.47 -9.39 -6.67
C LEU A 199 12.70 -8.10 -6.90
N ALA A 200 11.47 -8.06 -6.43
CA ALA A 200 10.65 -6.86 -6.37
C ALA A 200 10.05 -6.66 -4.98
N ASP A 201 9.86 -5.39 -4.64
CA ASP A 201 9.07 -5.01 -3.47
C ASP A 201 7.59 -5.29 -3.69
N THR A 202 6.86 -5.42 -2.58
CA THR A 202 5.41 -5.35 -2.57
C THR A 202 4.94 -3.90 -2.32
N PRO A 203 3.79 -3.47 -2.89
CA PRO A 203 2.91 -4.22 -3.79
C PRO A 203 3.49 -4.36 -5.20
N LEU A 204 3.20 -5.48 -5.84
CA LEU A 204 3.47 -5.71 -7.26
C LEU A 204 2.14 -5.75 -8.02
N THR A 205 2.04 -5.01 -9.12
CA THR A 205 0.86 -5.02 -9.98
C THR A 205 1.10 -5.89 -11.21
N ALA A 206 0.15 -6.78 -11.50
CA ALA A 206 0.14 -7.59 -12.72
C ALA A 206 -1.11 -7.27 -13.55
N VAL A 207 -0.94 -7.13 -14.86
CA VAL A 207 -2.06 -6.95 -15.81
C VAL A 207 -2.09 -8.14 -16.73
N LEU A 208 -3.20 -8.88 -16.71
CA LEU A 208 -3.43 -10.07 -17.53
C LEU A 208 -3.80 -9.68 -18.96
N GLY A 209 -3.59 -10.55 -19.94
CA GLY A 209 -3.87 -10.27 -21.34
C GLY A 209 -5.31 -9.89 -21.66
N ASN A 210 -6.26 -10.19 -20.80
CA ASN A 210 -7.66 -9.76 -20.90
C ASN A 210 -7.94 -8.40 -20.25
N GLY A 211 -6.93 -7.71 -19.72
CA GLY A 211 -7.04 -6.42 -19.04
C GLY A 211 -7.35 -6.48 -17.55
N THR A 212 -7.64 -7.67 -16.99
CA THR A 212 -7.80 -7.84 -15.53
C THR A 212 -6.49 -7.45 -14.83
N ALA A 213 -6.60 -6.59 -13.82
CA ALA A 213 -5.46 -6.18 -13.02
C ALA A 213 -5.46 -6.90 -11.67
N LEU A 214 -4.27 -7.30 -11.23
CA LEU A 214 -4.02 -7.94 -9.94
C LEU A 214 -3.02 -7.10 -9.16
N LEU A 215 -3.19 -7.01 -7.84
CA LEU A 215 -2.18 -6.52 -6.91
C LEU A 215 -1.76 -7.67 -6.00
N ILE A 216 -0.46 -7.95 -5.94
CA ILE A 216 0.11 -8.93 -5.02
C ILE A 216 0.82 -8.17 -3.91
N SER A 217 0.44 -8.45 -2.66
CA SER A 217 0.96 -7.77 -1.47
C SER A 217 0.89 -8.66 -0.23
N GLU A 218 1.14 -8.07 0.92
CA GLU A 218 0.96 -8.68 2.22
C GLU A 218 0.14 -7.79 3.15
N SER A 219 -0.36 -8.37 4.24
CA SER A 219 -1.02 -7.63 5.32
C SER A 219 -0.77 -8.27 6.68
N ASP A 220 -0.96 -7.50 7.75
CA ASP A 220 -0.81 -7.94 9.14
C ASP A 220 0.61 -8.41 9.45
N ARG A 221 1.62 -7.71 8.94
CA ARG A 221 3.04 -8.02 9.20
C ARG A 221 3.41 -7.57 10.61
N LEU A 222 3.33 -8.51 11.54
CA LEU A 222 3.71 -8.36 12.93
C LEU A 222 4.66 -9.49 13.30
N HIS A 223 5.81 -9.16 13.88
CA HIS A 223 6.82 -10.13 14.31
C HIS A 223 7.24 -11.11 13.19
N TYR A 224 7.48 -10.57 11.99
CA TYR A 224 7.77 -11.34 10.78
C TYR A 224 8.59 -10.51 9.80
N PRO A 225 9.55 -11.11 9.05
CA PRO A 225 10.32 -10.37 8.04
C PRO A 225 9.45 -9.84 6.90
N ARG A 226 9.90 -8.74 6.28
CA ARG A 226 9.23 -8.14 5.13
C ARG A 226 9.22 -9.06 3.92
N LEU A 227 8.08 -9.09 3.23
CA LEU A 227 7.93 -9.78 1.96
C LEU A 227 8.56 -9.01 0.80
N MET A 228 9.35 -9.71 0.02
CA MET A 228 9.63 -9.42 -1.40
C MET A 228 9.13 -10.57 -2.27
N LEU A 229 9.09 -10.35 -3.56
CA LEU A 229 8.72 -11.34 -4.56
C LEU A 229 9.90 -11.63 -5.47
N ARG A 230 10.10 -12.89 -5.83
CA ARG A 230 11.07 -13.33 -6.85
C ARG A 230 10.37 -13.99 -8.02
N SER A 231 10.94 -13.91 -9.19
CA SER A 231 10.47 -14.65 -10.36
C SER A 231 10.71 -16.15 -10.22
N THR A 232 9.77 -16.92 -10.75
CA THR A 232 9.88 -18.37 -10.94
C THR A 232 9.56 -18.73 -12.39
N GLU A 233 9.68 -19.99 -12.77
CA GLU A 233 9.29 -20.44 -14.12
C GLU A 233 7.79 -20.24 -14.42
N ARG A 234 6.94 -20.20 -13.39
CA ARG A 234 5.48 -20.17 -13.52
C ARG A 234 4.82 -18.92 -12.92
N GLY A 235 5.59 -17.94 -12.53
CA GLY A 235 5.08 -16.72 -11.90
C GLY A 235 6.00 -16.18 -10.83
N LEU A 236 5.48 -15.98 -9.62
CA LEU A 236 6.20 -15.36 -8.52
C LEU A 236 6.22 -16.28 -7.29
N ALA A 237 7.25 -16.12 -6.47
CA ALA A 237 7.35 -16.75 -5.15
C ALA A 237 7.72 -15.71 -4.09
N THR A 238 7.34 -15.97 -2.86
CA THR A 238 7.76 -15.19 -1.69
C THR A 238 9.27 -15.27 -1.49
N TYR A 239 9.85 -14.16 -1.08
CA TYR A 239 11.19 -14.05 -0.55
C TYR A 239 11.11 -13.21 0.72
N LEU A 240 11.42 -13.79 1.87
CA LEU A 240 11.48 -13.04 3.13
C LEU A 240 12.85 -12.40 3.28
N MET A 241 12.86 -11.10 3.56
CA MET A 241 14.12 -10.37 3.69
C MET A 241 14.91 -10.84 4.93
N ARG A 242 16.18 -11.13 4.74
CA ARG A 242 17.12 -11.53 5.77
C ARG A 242 18.11 -10.44 6.14
N TYR A 243 18.14 -9.39 5.35
CA TYR A 243 19.04 -8.25 5.52
C TYR A 243 18.25 -7.01 5.93
N PRO A 244 18.88 -6.05 6.62
CA PRO A 244 18.27 -4.74 6.82
C PRO A 244 17.93 -4.12 5.47
N GLY A 245 16.88 -3.32 5.41
CA GLY A 245 16.34 -2.78 4.17
C GLY A 245 17.29 -1.85 3.40
N ARG A 246 18.36 -1.35 4.02
CA ARG A 246 19.37 -0.49 3.39
C ARG A 246 20.70 -0.53 4.13
N ALA A 247 21.81 -0.64 3.40
CA ALA A 247 23.16 -0.43 3.93
C ALA A 247 23.64 0.95 3.51
N THR A 248 23.55 1.92 4.39
CA THR A 248 24.14 3.25 4.20
C THR A 248 24.94 3.65 5.44
N GLY A 249 25.72 4.73 5.35
CA GLY A 249 26.56 5.26 6.44
C GLY A 249 25.82 5.69 7.71
N TYR A 250 24.52 5.42 7.83
CA TYR A 250 23.68 5.61 9.01
C TYR A 250 23.35 4.29 9.71
N SER A 251 24.18 3.27 9.56
CA SER A 251 24.00 1.96 10.21
C SER A 251 24.48 2.03 11.64
N GLY A 252 23.64 1.60 12.58
CA GLY A 252 24.04 1.34 13.97
C GLY A 252 24.79 0.01 14.09
N PRO A 253 25.35 -0.31 15.27
CA PRO A 253 25.98 -1.60 15.53
C PRO A 253 25.01 -2.77 15.27
N GLY A 254 25.43 -3.74 14.46
CA GLY A 254 24.62 -4.93 14.10
C GLY A 254 23.62 -4.73 12.96
N ASP A 255 23.48 -3.53 12.45
CA ASP A 255 22.49 -3.22 11.41
C ASP A 255 22.74 -3.91 10.05
N THR A 256 23.96 -4.35 9.80
CA THR A 256 24.33 -5.00 8.53
C THR A 256 24.29 -6.53 8.58
N ALA A 257 24.08 -7.11 9.76
CA ALA A 257 24.08 -8.56 9.93
C ALA A 257 22.78 -9.19 9.38
N PRO A 258 22.88 -10.28 8.60
CA PRO A 258 21.70 -11.01 8.16
C PRO A 258 21.05 -11.79 9.31
N GLU A 259 19.73 -11.97 9.25
CA GLU A 259 18.96 -12.94 10.04
C GLU A 259 18.63 -14.13 9.14
N GLU A 260 19.49 -15.17 9.17
CA GLU A 260 19.27 -16.39 8.38
C GLU A 260 18.05 -17.18 8.84
N HIS A 261 17.73 -17.08 10.13
CA HIS A 261 16.60 -17.72 10.77
C HIS A 261 15.94 -16.74 11.73
N PHE A 262 14.63 -16.92 11.93
CA PHE A 262 13.87 -16.12 12.89
C PHE A 262 12.89 -17.01 13.66
N ALA A 263 12.64 -16.65 14.91
CA ALA A 263 11.72 -17.38 15.78
C ALA A 263 10.31 -16.79 15.70
N VAL A 264 9.30 -17.66 15.71
CA VAL A 264 7.91 -17.26 15.91
C VAL A 264 7.31 -18.04 17.07
N PRO A 265 6.53 -17.40 17.95
CA PRO A 265 5.89 -18.09 19.08
C PRO A 265 4.82 -19.06 18.57
N VAL A 266 4.38 -19.97 19.42
CA VAL A 266 3.26 -20.86 19.13
C VAL A 266 2.23 -20.71 20.26
N PRO A 267 0.97 -20.33 19.95
CA PRO A 267 0.37 -20.14 18.62
C PRO A 267 0.80 -18.84 17.90
N PHE A 268 0.81 -18.86 16.55
CA PHE A 268 1.17 -17.71 15.72
C PHE A 268 0.47 -17.71 14.37
N ASP A 269 -0.01 -16.57 13.93
CA ASP A 269 -0.52 -16.34 12.59
C ASP A 269 0.54 -15.59 11.76
N THR A 270 0.98 -16.15 10.62
CA THR A 270 1.88 -15.42 9.70
C THR A 270 1.14 -14.27 9.02
N PRO A 271 1.84 -13.28 8.45
CA PRO A 271 1.20 -12.26 7.62
C PRO A 271 0.37 -12.88 6.48
N TRP A 272 -0.69 -12.20 6.08
CA TRP A 272 -1.46 -12.57 4.92
C TRP A 272 -0.69 -12.34 3.63
N ARG A 273 -0.75 -13.28 2.70
CA ARG A 273 -0.37 -13.13 1.30
C ARG A 273 -1.64 -12.80 0.53
N VAL A 274 -1.65 -11.63 -0.12
CA VAL A 274 -2.87 -10.99 -0.62
C VAL A 274 -2.83 -10.88 -2.13
N VAL A 275 -3.94 -11.23 -2.79
CA VAL A 275 -4.19 -10.96 -4.20
C VAL A 275 -5.47 -10.13 -4.29
N ILE A 276 -5.36 -8.87 -4.67
CA ILE A 276 -6.50 -8.00 -4.99
C ILE A 276 -6.71 -8.05 -6.50
N GLN A 277 -7.95 -8.05 -6.95
CA GLN A 277 -8.30 -8.07 -8.37
C GLN A 277 -9.26 -6.94 -8.74
N ALA A 278 -9.15 -6.47 -9.98
CA ALA A 278 -10.08 -5.52 -10.56
C ALA A 278 -10.18 -5.75 -12.08
N PRO A 279 -11.29 -5.34 -12.73
CA PRO A 279 -11.46 -5.53 -14.18
C PRO A 279 -10.48 -4.69 -15.03
N SER A 280 -9.82 -3.70 -14.43
CA SER A 280 -8.79 -2.89 -15.08
C SER A 280 -7.85 -2.28 -14.03
N PRO A 281 -6.67 -1.76 -14.43
CA PRO A 281 -5.78 -1.03 -13.53
C PRO A 281 -6.46 0.15 -12.83
N ALA A 282 -7.27 0.93 -13.53
CA ALA A 282 -8.00 2.06 -12.94
C ALA A 282 -8.91 1.62 -11.79
N ALA A 283 -9.60 0.51 -11.95
CA ALA A 283 -10.51 -0.01 -10.93
C ALA A 283 -9.78 -0.53 -9.67
N LEU A 284 -8.47 -0.82 -9.73
CA LEU A 284 -7.67 -1.14 -8.54
C LEU A 284 -7.60 0.03 -7.56
N ILE A 285 -7.62 1.27 -8.04
CA ILE A 285 -7.57 2.48 -7.18
C ILE A 285 -8.69 2.47 -6.14
N GLU A 286 -9.81 1.85 -6.46
CA GLU A 286 -10.98 1.75 -5.58
C GLU A 286 -10.90 0.56 -4.60
N ARG A 287 -9.82 -0.23 -4.61
CA ARG A 287 -9.66 -1.50 -3.87
C ARG A 287 -8.58 -1.46 -2.80
N GLN A 288 -8.19 -0.27 -2.34
CA GLN A 288 -7.12 -0.08 -1.35
C GLN A 288 -7.53 -0.50 0.08
N ASP A 289 -8.76 -0.91 0.29
CA ASP A 289 -9.34 -1.24 1.60
C ASP A 289 -9.04 -2.67 2.08
N LEU A 290 -8.64 -3.61 1.20
CA LEU A 290 -8.45 -5.01 1.61
C LEU A 290 -7.22 -5.21 2.50
N ILE A 291 -6.11 -4.54 2.23
CA ILE A 291 -4.89 -4.68 3.03
C ILE A 291 -5.15 -4.27 4.49
N PRO A 292 -5.65 -3.07 4.80
CA PRO A 292 -5.98 -2.73 6.19
C PRO A 292 -7.14 -3.59 6.76
N THR A 293 -8.08 -4.07 5.93
CA THR A 293 -9.16 -4.95 6.39
C THR A 293 -8.64 -6.31 6.90
N LEU A 294 -7.56 -6.81 6.34
CA LEU A 294 -6.91 -8.05 6.79
C LEU A 294 -6.04 -7.87 8.04
N ALA A 295 -5.59 -6.65 8.32
CA ALA A 295 -4.73 -6.36 9.47
C ALA A 295 -5.49 -6.48 10.80
N SER A 296 -4.73 -6.68 11.85
CA SER A 296 -5.24 -6.76 13.22
C SER A 296 -5.97 -5.46 13.62
N PRO A 297 -7.05 -5.55 14.41
CA PRO A 297 -7.76 -4.36 14.89
C PRO A 297 -6.89 -3.45 15.76
N ASN A 298 -7.37 -2.22 15.97
CA ASN A 298 -6.74 -1.21 16.83
C ASN A 298 -6.31 -1.77 18.20
N ARG A 299 -5.03 -1.54 18.56
CA ARG A 299 -4.41 -1.95 19.82
C ARG A 299 -4.04 -0.78 20.73
N LEU A 300 -4.31 0.47 20.33
CA LEU A 300 -4.05 1.65 21.16
C LEU A 300 -5.22 1.97 22.11
N GLY A 301 -6.42 1.45 21.85
CA GLY A 301 -7.63 1.83 22.59
C GLY A 301 -8.20 3.15 22.11
N ASP A 302 -8.12 4.21 22.91
CA ASP A 302 -8.63 5.55 22.53
C ASP A 302 -7.75 6.19 21.45
N ILE A 303 -8.39 6.56 20.35
CA ILE A 303 -7.76 7.21 19.19
C ILE A 303 -8.39 8.57 18.84
N SER A 304 -9.25 9.09 19.72
CA SER A 304 -9.97 10.36 19.49
C SER A 304 -9.05 11.58 19.37
N TRP A 305 -7.81 11.47 19.87
CA TRP A 305 -6.78 12.48 19.79
C TRP A 305 -6.07 12.54 18.42
N ILE A 306 -6.17 11.48 17.61
CA ILE A 306 -5.52 11.40 16.29
C ILE A 306 -6.27 12.30 15.31
N LYS A 307 -5.57 13.26 14.74
CA LYS A 307 -6.12 14.20 13.76
C LYS A 307 -5.25 14.17 12.50
N PRO A 308 -5.80 13.73 11.37
CA PRO A 308 -5.18 13.92 10.06
C PRO A 308 -5.10 15.39 9.69
N GLY A 309 -4.18 15.75 8.78
CA GLY A 309 -4.07 17.13 8.35
C GLY A 309 -2.96 17.39 7.33
N ARG A 310 -2.81 18.67 6.96
CA ARG A 310 -1.82 19.15 6.00
C ARG A 310 -0.65 19.79 6.76
N ALA A 311 0.55 19.50 6.30
CA ALA A 311 1.79 19.94 6.93
C ALA A 311 2.66 20.75 5.97
N ILE A 312 3.49 21.62 6.52
CA ILE A 312 4.62 22.27 5.83
C ILE A 312 5.90 22.09 6.62
N ARG A 313 7.00 21.87 5.91
CA ARG A 313 8.35 21.77 6.49
C ARG A 313 8.94 23.15 6.79
N ILE A 314 9.55 23.30 7.97
CA ILE A 314 10.40 24.45 8.33
C ILE A 314 11.80 24.17 7.77
N ARG A 315 12.24 24.97 6.79
CA ARG A 315 13.46 24.67 6.04
C ARG A 315 14.75 25.17 6.68
N ASN A 316 14.67 26.25 7.45
CA ASN A 316 15.83 26.89 8.07
C ASN A 316 15.86 26.62 9.57
N TYR A 317 17.06 26.42 10.11
CA TYR A 317 17.26 26.02 11.51
C TYR A 317 17.47 27.24 12.41
N THR A 318 16.47 28.14 12.44
CA THR A 318 16.42 29.30 13.31
C THR A 318 15.04 29.47 13.94
N THR A 319 14.97 30.05 15.12
CA THR A 319 13.70 30.37 15.79
C THR A 319 12.80 31.23 14.89
N GLN A 320 13.36 32.19 14.15
CA GLN A 320 12.60 33.09 13.25
C GLN A 320 11.96 32.29 12.10
N ALA A 321 12.68 31.36 11.48
CA ALA A 321 12.13 30.51 10.43
C ALA A 321 10.93 29.68 10.95
N GLY A 322 10.99 29.23 12.21
CA GLY A 322 9.87 28.59 12.88
C GLY A 322 8.65 29.49 12.93
N PHE A 323 8.80 30.72 13.42
CA PHE A 323 7.69 31.70 13.51
C PHE A 323 7.13 32.06 12.14
N ASP A 324 7.98 32.30 11.14
CA ASP A 324 7.55 32.63 9.77
C ASP A 324 6.72 31.48 9.15
N THR A 325 7.14 30.22 9.39
CA THR A 325 6.43 29.04 8.88
C THR A 325 5.12 28.82 9.63
N VAL A 326 5.06 29.04 10.94
CA VAL A 326 3.80 29.00 11.71
C VAL A 326 2.83 30.06 11.20
N ALA A 327 3.28 31.29 10.95
CA ALA A 327 2.43 32.36 10.40
C ALA A 327 1.90 32.01 9.01
N PHE A 328 2.73 31.44 8.14
CA PHE A 328 2.31 30.95 6.83
C PHE A 328 1.29 29.80 6.96
N ALA A 329 1.55 28.84 7.82
CA ALA A 329 0.65 27.71 8.06
C ALA A 329 -0.73 28.18 8.53
N ALA A 330 -0.78 29.15 9.45
CA ALA A 330 -2.03 29.77 9.90
C ALA A 330 -2.78 30.46 8.75
N ALA A 331 -2.07 31.26 7.92
CA ALA A 331 -2.67 31.94 6.77
C ALA A 331 -3.20 30.96 5.70
N ARG A 332 -2.55 29.81 5.50
CA ARG A 332 -2.93 28.75 4.55
C ARG A 332 -3.80 27.66 5.18
N LYS A 333 -4.20 27.78 6.44
CA LYS A 333 -5.02 26.83 7.18
C LYS A 333 -4.41 25.42 7.19
N LEU A 334 -3.09 25.33 7.30
CA LEU A 334 -2.40 24.08 7.48
C LEU A 334 -2.52 23.63 8.95
N ASP A 335 -2.53 22.34 9.16
CA ASP A 335 -2.79 21.74 10.47
C ASP A 335 -1.48 21.53 11.25
N PHE A 336 -0.35 21.39 10.54
CA PHE A 336 0.94 21.09 11.13
C PHE A 336 2.08 21.89 10.48
N VAL A 337 3.12 22.12 11.29
CA VAL A 337 4.46 22.50 10.84
C VAL A 337 5.45 21.43 11.29
N GLU A 338 6.48 21.19 10.53
CA GLU A 338 7.48 20.16 10.83
C GLU A 338 8.88 20.74 10.76
N TRP A 339 9.71 20.47 11.77
CA TRP A 339 11.14 20.65 11.69
C TRP A 339 11.79 19.33 11.29
N ASP A 340 12.37 19.33 10.09
CA ASP A 340 13.08 18.20 9.51
C ASP A 340 14.49 18.07 10.09
N ALA A 341 15.27 17.12 9.64
CA ALA A 341 16.60 16.75 10.11
C ALA A 341 17.45 17.94 10.60
N HIS A 342 18.46 17.69 11.42
CA HIS A 342 19.42 18.67 11.93
C HIS A 342 18.92 19.70 12.95
N TRP A 343 17.65 19.73 13.33
CA TRP A 343 17.17 20.63 14.39
C TRP A 343 17.78 20.29 15.77
N TYR A 344 18.24 19.05 15.98
CA TYR A 344 18.89 18.53 17.19
C TYR A 344 20.37 18.13 16.95
N GLY A 345 20.94 18.47 15.80
CA GLY A 345 22.32 18.11 15.40
C GLY A 345 22.35 17.26 14.14
N ASP A 346 23.36 16.44 13.98
CA ASP A 346 23.64 15.72 12.72
C ASP A 346 22.85 14.43 12.54
N GLY A 347 22.01 14.04 13.51
CA GLY A 347 21.28 12.78 13.44
C GLY A 347 22.12 11.53 13.67
N THR A 348 23.36 11.68 14.09
CA THR A 348 24.30 10.58 14.35
C THR A 348 23.99 9.84 15.65
N ASP A 349 24.72 8.75 15.92
CA ASP A 349 24.64 7.98 17.17
C ASP A 349 24.98 8.80 18.42
N THR A 350 25.67 9.92 18.29
CA THR A 350 26.01 10.85 19.37
C THR A 350 25.00 11.97 19.57
N SER A 351 24.10 12.22 18.63
CA SER A 351 23.09 13.29 18.71
C SER A 351 22.03 12.97 19.76
N ASP A 352 21.57 13.99 20.47
CA ASP A 352 20.49 13.89 21.47
C ASP A 352 19.24 14.61 20.98
N ALA A 353 18.25 13.83 20.55
CA ALA A 353 17.00 14.37 20.03
C ALA A 353 16.06 14.95 21.11
N THR A 354 16.49 15.03 22.36
CA THR A 354 15.77 15.74 23.43
C THR A 354 16.20 17.19 23.61
N TYR A 355 17.15 17.68 22.79
CA TYR A 355 17.64 19.06 22.81
C TYR A 355 17.70 19.66 21.40
N ALA A 356 17.25 20.90 21.27
CA ALA A 356 17.44 21.66 20.02
C ALA A 356 18.85 22.27 19.96
N ILE A 357 19.35 22.49 18.74
CA ILE A 357 20.58 23.27 18.54
C ILE A 357 20.39 24.70 19.06
N PRO A 358 21.48 25.42 19.48
CA PRO A 358 21.37 26.73 20.12
C PRO A 358 20.66 27.81 19.29
N ALA A 359 20.61 27.68 17.97
CA ALA A 359 19.92 28.62 17.08
C ALA A 359 18.38 28.55 17.14
N ILE A 360 17.84 27.49 17.77
CA ILE A 360 16.41 27.19 17.82
C ILE A 360 15.90 27.22 19.27
N ASP A 361 15.05 28.19 19.59
CA ASP A 361 14.20 28.14 20.79
C ASP A 361 12.93 27.36 20.47
N ILE A 362 13.06 26.03 20.50
CA ILE A 362 12.00 25.12 20.05
C ILE A 362 10.70 25.27 20.86
N ARG A 363 10.82 25.55 22.16
CA ARG A 363 9.65 25.70 23.05
C ARG A 363 8.80 26.90 22.66
N LYS A 364 9.44 28.04 22.34
CA LYS A 364 8.71 29.23 21.90
C LYS A 364 7.98 28.99 20.58
N VAL A 365 8.58 28.25 19.64
CA VAL A 365 7.94 27.97 18.34
C VAL A 365 6.77 26.99 18.53
N ILE A 366 6.91 25.95 19.36
CA ILE A 366 5.81 25.02 19.70
C ILE A 366 4.65 25.78 20.34
N ASP A 367 4.94 26.69 21.30
CA ASP A 367 3.90 27.49 21.96
C ASP A 367 3.18 28.42 20.98
N ALA A 368 3.92 29.05 20.05
CA ALA A 368 3.34 29.90 19.00
C ALA A 368 2.47 29.10 18.02
N ALA A 369 2.90 27.90 17.60
CA ALA A 369 2.11 27.00 16.76
C ALA A 369 0.82 26.58 17.46
N ARG A 370 0.93 26.13 18.70
CA ARG A 370 -0.21 25.73 19.52
C ARG A 370 -1.22 26.86 19.75
N ALA A 371 -0.75 28.08 19.94
CA ALA A 371 -1.62 29.27 20.07
C ALA A 371 -2.45 29.55 18.80
N GLN A 372 -2.02 29.06 17.63
CA GLN A 372 -2.75 29.11 16.36
C GLN A 372 -3.53 27.82 16.06
N GLY A 373 -3.54 26.83 16.98
CA GLY A 373 -4.15 25.53 16.75
C GLY A 373 -3.36 24.61 15.81
N ILE A 374 -2.08 24.92 15.57
CA ILE A 374 -1.18 24.19 14.68
C ILE A 374 -0.31 23.25 15.50
N GLY A 375 -0.22 21.97 15.09
CA GLY A 375 0.63 20.96 15.70
C GLY A 375 2.08 21.07 15.21
N MET A 376 3.06 20.84 16.11
CA MET A 376 4.46 20.69 15.75
C MET A 376 4.79 19.22 15.54
N ILE A 377 5.44 18.89 14.43
CA ILE A 377 6.07 17.59 14.15
C ILE A 377 7.59 17.79 14.21
N LEU A 378 8.29 16.84 14.80
CA LEU A 378 9.74 16.87 14.88
C LEU A 378 10.33 15.64 14.19
N TYR A 379 11.32 15.85 13.36
CA TYR A 379 12.07 14.79 12.73
C TYR A 379 13.05 14.12 13.70
N VAL A 380 13.18 12.81 13.63
CA VAL A 380 14.19 12.04 14.38
C VAL A 380 14.76 10.95 13.48
N ASP A 381 16.09 10.85 13.40
CA ASP A 381 16.76 9.74 12.74
C ASP A 381 16.55 8.41 13.51
N ARG A 382 16.58 7.32 12.75
CA ARG A 382 16.46 5.96 13.29
C ARG A 382 17.46 5.67 14.41
N VAL A 383 18.73 6.07 14.29
CA VAL A 383 19.77 5.76 15.25
C VAL A 383 19.53 6.40 16.63
N PRO A 384 19.26 7.72 16.76
CA PRO A 384 18.78 8.28 18.02
C PRO A 384 17.48 7.67 18.52
N ALA A 385 16.53 7.34 17.62
CA ALA A 385 15.27 6.71 18.01
C ALA A 385 15.52 5.33 18.68
N MET A 386 16.39 4.50 18.11
CA MET A 386 16.75 3.19 18.71
C MET A 386 17.37 3.33 20.09
N ARG A 387 18.17 4.37 20.30
CA ARG A 387 18.93 4.56 21.53
C ARG A 387 18.13 5.17 22.66
N GLN A 388 17.21 6.10 22.37
CA GLN A 388 16.62 6.98 23.39
C GLN A 388 15.11 7.23 23.20
N LEU A 389 14.37 6.30 22.57
CA LEU A 389 12.95 6.46 22.27
C LEU A 389 12.12 6.90 23.48
N ASP A 390 12.31 6.26 24.64
CA ASP A 390 11.58 6.57 25.87
C ASP A 390 11.83 8.01 26.36
N ALA A 391 13.04 8.52 26.22
CA ALA A 391 13.37 9.90 26.58
C ALA A 391 12.71 10.87 25.59
N ILE A 392 12.79 10.58 24.28
CA ILE A 392 12.20 11.36 23.21
C ILE A 392 10.69 11.52 23.43
N VAL A 393 9.94 10.41 23.56
CA VAL A 393 8.48 10.48 23.65
C VAL A 393 8.00 11.21 24.92
N ARG A 394 8.70 11.04 26.05
CA ARG A 394 8.38 11.80 27.27
C ARG A 394 8.64 13.30 27.08
N THR A 395 9.82 13.66 26.58
CA THR A 395 10.20 15.05 26.33
C THR A 395 9.24 15.73 25.37
N TYR A 396 8.90 15.06 24.24
CA TYR A 396 8.01 15.64 23.25
C TYR A 396 6.57 15.78 23.75
N ARG A 397 6.12 14.82 24.57
CA ARG A 397 4.83 14.93 25.25
C ARG A 397 4.80 16.16 26.18
N GLU A 398 5.84 16.37 26.99
CA GLU A 398 5.97 17.55 27.87
C GLU A 398 6.05 18.86 27.08
N TRP A 399 6.68 18.85 25.91
CA TRP A 399 6.76 20.01 25.03
C TRP A 399 5.44 20.32 24.32
N GLY A 400 4.53 19.36 24.23
CA GLY A 400 3.28 19.48 23.47
C GLY A 400 3.45 19.29 21.98
N VAL A 401 4.45 18.50 21.57
CA VAL A 401 4.66 18.05 20.20
C VAL A 401 3.49 17.17 19.75
N ALA A 402 3.05 17.32 18.51
CA ALA A 402 1.92 16.59 17.95
C ALA A 402 2.32 15.24 17.33
N GLY A 403 3.54 15.12 16.83
CA GLY A 403 3.99 13.90 16.18
C GLY A 403 5.49 13.88 15.88
N ILE A 404 5.94 12.75 15.40
CA ILE A 404 7.34 12.51 15.02
C ILE A 404 7.39 11.98 13.59
N LYS A 405 8.25 12.58 12.78
CA LYS A 405 8.69 12.04 11.51
C LYS A 405 10.00 11.30 11.73
N PHE A 406 10.03 10.00 11.48
CA PHE A 406 11.24 9.21 11.61
C PHE A 406 11.85 8.97 10.24
N GLY A 407 13.09 9.42 10.06
CA GLY A 407 13.86 9.20 8.85
C GLY A 407 14.89 8.08 8.96
N PHE A 408 15.40 7.65 7.80
CA PHE A 408 16.31 6.52 7.63
C PHE A 408 15.79 5.22 8.27
N VAL A 409 14.46 5.08 8.31
CA VAL A 409 13.80 3.86 8.78
C VAL A 409 13.69 2.89 7.62
N TRP A 410 14.28 1.73 7.77
CA TRP A 410 14.16 0.66 6.79
C TRP A 410 13.69 -0.61 7.47
N GLU A 411 13.06 -1.43 6.68
CA GLU A 411 12.39 -2.61 7.11
C GLU A 411 12.86 -3.79 6.26
N GLY A 412 13.26 -4.86 6.89
CA GLY A 412 13.74 -6.06 6.23
C GLY A 412 13.57 -7.28 7.09
N ARG A 413 14.43 -7.43 8.09
CA ARG A 413 14.46 -8.56 9.05
C ARG A 413 13.26 -8.54 9.99
N GLN A 414 13.04 -9.62 10.71
CA GLN A 414 12.06 -9.66 11.81
C GLN A 414 12.35 -8.59 12.86
N SER A 415 13.62 -8.45 13.28
CA SER A 415 14.02 -7.44 14.27
C SER A 415 13.73 -6.00 13.82
N ASP A 416 13.84 -5.69 12.52
CA ASP A 416 13.49 -4.37 11.99
C ASP A 416 11.99 -4.13 12.10
N THR A 417 11.15 -5.12 11.75
CA THR A 417 9.69 -5.05 11.89
C THR A 417 9.26 -4.88 13.35
N ASP A 418 9.91 -5.60 14.26
CA ASP A 418 9.62 -5.50 15.70
C ASP A 418 9.97 -4.12 16.25
N PHE A 419 11.11 -3.57 15.85
CA PHE A 419 11.51 -2.21 16.22
C PHE A 419 10.49 -1.18 15.74
N ILE A 420 10.07 -1.23 14.47
CA ILE A 420 9.08 -0.31 13.89
C ILE A 420 7.75 -0.41 14.64
N TYR A 421 7.28 -1.61 14.91
CA TYR A 421 6.04 -1.81 15.66
C TYR A 421 6.13 -1.22 17.07
N ALA A 422 7.23 -1.49 17.79
CA ALA A 422 7.47 -0.96 19.13
C ALA A 422 7.53 0.58 19.11
N LEU A 423 8.25 1.17 18.14
CA LEU A 423 8.38 2.61 17.96
C LEU A 423 7.01 3.27 17.76
N VAL A 424 6.21 2.79 16.81
CA VAL A 424 4.88 3.37 16.52
C VAL A 424 3.95 3.21 17.71
N LYS A 425 3.96 2.03 18.36
CA LYS A 425 3.15 1.75 19.55
C LYS A 425 3.51 2.69 20.72
N THR A 426 4.80 2.84 21.03
CA THR A 426 5.28 3.71 22.10
C THR A 426 4.88 5.18 21.83
N CYS A 427 5.01 5.65 20.59
CA CYS A 427 4.52 6.97 20.21
C CYS A 427 3.01 7.11 20.44
N GLY A 428 2.22 6.10 20.06
CA GLY A 428 0.77 6.09 20.26
C GLY A 428 0.36 6.15 21.74
N GLU A 429 1.05 5.43 22.60
CA GLU A 429 0.84 5.46 24.07
C GLU A 429 1.14 6.83 24.67
N HIS A 430 1.97 7.64 24.00
CA HIS A 430 2.27 9.02 24.36
C HIS A 430 1.49 10.07 23.55
N HIS A 431 0.48 9.67 22.79
CA HIS A 431 -0.35 10.52 21.93
C HIS A 431 0.46 11.31 20.90
N LEU A 432 1.43 10.66 20.24
CA LEU A 432 2.22 11.22 19.16
C LEU A 432 1.85 10.54 17.84
N LEU A 433 1.57 11.35 16.83
CA LEU A 433 1.44 10.90 15.44
C LEU A 433 2.79 10.41 14.93
N VAL A 434 2.77 9.48 13.98
CA VAL A 434 3.97 8.94 13.37
C VAL A 434 3.89 9.00 11.86
N ASP A 435 4.94 9.56 11.26
CA ASP A 435 5.30 9.49 9.87
C ASP A 435 6.62 8.72 9.74
N LEU A 436 6.67 7.72 8.84
CA LEU A 436 7.88 6.92 8.62
C LEU A 436 8.41 7.16 7.21
N HIS A 437 9.68 7.51 7.12
CA HIS A 437 10.37 7.76 5.86
C HIS A 437 11.38 6.67 5.49
N ASP A 438 11.71 6.61 4.21
CA ASP A 438 12.63 5.71 3.53
C ASP A 438 12.03 4.33 3.19
N ASN A 439 12.84 3.28 3.20
CA ASN A 439 12.53 2.01 2.55
C ASN A 439 11.60 1.10 3.36
N LEU A 440 10.35 1.51 3.47
CA LEU A 440 9.28 0.73 4.08
C LEU A 440 8.18 0.39 3.06
N ARG A 441 7.34 -0.60 3.42
CA ARG A 441 6.17 -0.95 2.61
C ARG A 441 4.93 -1.15 3.49
N PRO A 442 3.79 -0.56 3.11
CA PRO A 442 2.56 -0.70 3.89
C PRO A 442 2.09 -2.15 3.94
N ALA A 443 1.63 -2.56 5.12
CA ALA A 443 1.05 -3.88 5.36
C ALA A 443 -0.17 -3.80 6.31
N GLY A 444 -0.88 -2.65 6.33
CA GLY A 444 -2.09 -2.46 7.12
C GLY A 444 -1.86 -2.05 8.57
N MET A 445 -0.63 -1.66 8.97
CA MET A 445 -0.32 -1.27 10.35
C MET A 445 -1.18 -0.09 10.83
N GLU A 446 -1.63 0.79 9.92
CA GLU A 446 -2.50 1.94 10.20
C GLU A 446 -3.85 1.55 10.82
N ARG A 447 -4.29 0.30 10.66
CA ARG A 447 -5.47 -0.23 11.37
C ARG A 447 -5.13 -0.64 12.80
N THR A 448 -3.97 -1.26 12.99
CA THR A 448 -3.53 -1.80 14.29
C THR A 448 -3.04 -0.70 15.22
N LEU A 449 -2.32 0.27 14.66
CA LEU A 449 -1.76 1.44 15.33
C LEU A 449 -2.15 2.72 14.56
N PRO A 450 -3.37 3.26 14.77
CA PRO A 450 -3.89 4.37 13.97
C PRO A 450 -3.14 5.70 14.08
N ASN A 451 -2.21 5.85 15.02
CA ASN A 451 -1.29 6.99 15.08
C ASN A 451 -0.20 6.94 13.97
N TYR A 452 -0.08 5.83 13.26
CA TYR A 452 0.71 5.70 12.04
C TYR A 452 -0.06 6.32 10.88
N VAL A 453 0.17 7.61 10.62
CA VAL A 453 -0.65 8.43 9.72
C VAL A 453 0.01 8.71 8.38
N ALA A 454 1.31 8.50 8.24
CA ALA A 454 2.02 8.70 6.99
C ALA A 454 3.17 7.70 6.80
N LEU A 455 3.47 7.43 5.53
CA LEU A 455 4.55 6.54 5.11
C LEU A 455 5.09 6.97 3.75
N GLU A 456 6.39 7.18 3.64
CA GLU A 456 7.02 7.39 2.33
C GLU A 456 7.08 6.10 1.52
N GLY A 457 8.16 5.37 1.55
CA GLY A 457 8.36 4.14 0.79
C GLY A 457 8.08 4.30 -0.71
N VAL A 458 8.41 5.46 -1.27
CA VAL A 458 8.08 5.87 -2.64
C VAL A 458 9.12 6.88 -3.14
N ARG A 459 9.40 6.88 -4.43
CA ARG A 459 10.17 7.96 -5.07
C ARG A 459 9.28 9.18 -5.25
N GLY A 460 9.30 10.09 -4.28
CA GLY A 460 8.52 11.31 -4.24
C GLY A 460 9.27 12.55 -4.74
N ASN A 461 8.77 13.76 -4.41
CA ASN A 461 9.41 15.01 -4.82
C ASN A 461 10.75 15.27 -4.13
N GLU A 462 11.19 14.48 -3.18
CA GLU A 462 12.58 14.53 -2.73
C GLU A 462 13.56 14.18 -3.87
N GLN A 463 13.14 13.32 -4.78
CA GLN A 463 13.91 12.89 -5.95
C GLN A 463 13.41 13.49 -7.27
N PHE A 464 12.36 14.30 -7.28
CA PHE A 464 11.78 14.95 -8.47
C PHE A 464 11.53 13.99 -9.64
N PRO A 465 10.65 13.00 -9.49
CA PRO A 465 10.43 11.97 -10.50
C PRO A 465 9.77 12.51 -11.77
N SER A 466 9.78 11.69 -12.82
CA SER A 466 9.11 11.97 -14.09
C SER A 466 7.58 11.95 -13.95
N ALA A 467 6.87 12.58 -14.89
CA ALA A 467 5.42 12.49 -14.95
C ALA A 467 4.93 11.05 -15.22
N THR A 468 5.68 10.27 -16.01
CA THR A 468 5.42 8.83 -16.21
C THR A 468 5.45 8.06 -14.88
N HIS A 469 6.45 8.32 -14.02
CA HIS A 469 6.50 7.71 -12.69
C HIS A 469 5.27 8.10 -11.85
N ASN A 470 4.90 9.38 -11.83
CA ASN A 470 3.72 9.85 -11.13
C ASN A 470 2.43 9.21 -11.63
N CYS A 471 2.32 8.95 -12.94
CA CYS A 471 1.20 8.23 -13.54
C CYS A 471 1.25 6.71 -13.30
N THR A 472 2.34 6.17 -12.75
CA THR A 472 2.47 4.75 -12.40
C THR A 472 2.05 4.47 -10.95
N LEU A 473 2.39 5.36 -10.04
CA LEU A 473 2.16 5.19 -8.60
C LEU A 473 0.70 4.91 -8.21
N PRO A 474 -0.33 5.56 -8.81
CA PRO A 474 -1.74 5.32 -8.44
C PRO A 474 -2.19 3.87 -8.62
N PHE A 475 -1.52 3.12 -9.50
CA PHE A 475 -1.83 1.75 -9.87
C PHE A 475 -0.87 0.72 -9.27
N THR A 476 0.07 1.16 -8.45
CA THR A 476 1.14 0.35 -7.88
C THR A 476 1.28 0.66 -6.39
N ARG A 477 2.32 1.39 -5.94
CA ARG A 477 2.62 1.67 -4.53
C ARG A 477 1.44 2.29 -3.77
N ALA A 478 0.67 3.18 -4.39
CA ALA A 478 -0.48 3.83 -3.75
C ALA A 478 -1.60 2.87 -3.35
N LEU A 479 -1.63 1.66 -3.91
CA LEU A 479 -2.69 0.68 -3.67
C LEU A 479 -2.54 -0.04 -2.33
N SER A 480 -1.40 0.01 -1.68
CA SER A 480 -1.15 -0.69 -0.42
C SER A 480 -1.30 0.18 0.83
N GLY A 481 -1.40 1.50 0.70
CA GLY A 481 -1.55 2.39 1.85
C GLY A 481 -1.11 3.83 1.57
N PRO A 482 -0.99 4.66 2.62
CA PRO A 482 -0.60 6.06 2.50
C PRO A 482 0.69 6.29 1.72
N ILE A 483 0.80 7.46 1.08
CA ILE A 483 2.02 7.92 0.41
C ILE A 483 2.36 9.33 0.88
N ASP A 484 3.43 9.49 1.65
CA ASP A 484 4.05 10.80 1.82
C ASP A 484 4.93 11.11 0.60
N TYR A 485 4.35 11.84 -0.34
CA TYR A 485 4.99 12.20 -1.61
C TYR A 485 5.79 13.49 -1.53
N THR A 486 5.67 14.26 -0.45
CA THR A 486 6.39 15.53 -0.25
C THR A 486 6.12 16.58 -1.36
N ILE A 487 4.83 16.93 -1.58
CA ILE A 487 4.39 17.79 -2.70
C ILE A 487 5.07 19.15 -2.65
N CYS A 488 5.62 19.61 -3.81
CA CYS A 488 6.21 20.92 -4.02
C CYS A 488 5.36 21.74 -5.00
N PHE A 489 5.32 23.07 -4.85
CA PHE A 489 4.62 23.96 -5.78
C PHE A 489 5.59 24.96 -6.41
N ALA A 490 5.50 25.15 -7.73
CA ALA A 490 6.34 26.06 -8.51
C ALA A 490 7.85 25.95 -8.14
N ASN A 491 8.33 24.72 -7.97
CA ASN A 491 9.72 24.44 -7.63
C ASN A 491 10.55 24.21 -8.90
N PRO A 492 11.70 24.87 -9.08
CA PRO A 492 12.53 24.73 -10.30
C PRO A 492 13.01 23.31 -10.61
N ARG A 493 12.99 22.41 -9.65
CA ARG A 493 13.36 21.01 -9.84
C ARG A 493 12.18 20.13 -10.27
N ASN A 494 10.93 20.62 -10.20
CA ASN A 494 9.76 19.84 -10.63
C ASN A 494 9.85 19.56 -12.13
N ARG A 495 9.74 18.29 -12.47
CA ARG A 495 9.65 17.82 -13.88
C ARG A 495 8.21 17.78 -14.39
N THR A 496 7.28 18.29 -13.60
CA THR A 496 5.84 18.36 -13.86
C THR A 496 5.33 19.77 -13.64
N THR A 497 4.16 20.05 -14.23
CA THR A 497 3.55 21.38 -14.12
C THR A 497 2.96 21.63 -12.72
N ASN A 498 2.59 22.88 -12.47
CA ASN A 498 1.92 23.28 -11.23
C ASN A 498 0.51 22.67 -11.09
N GLY A 499 -0.26 22.55 -12.20
CA GLY A 499 -1.54 21.86 -12.20
C GLY A 499 -1.41 20.37 -11.87
N HIS A 500 -0.31 19.74 -12.31
CA HIS A 500 0.03 18.36 -11.94
C HIS A 500 0.26 18.25 -10.42
N GLN A 501 1.08 19.15 -9.84
CA GLN A 501 1.36 19.14 -8.40
C GLN A 501 0.10 19.37 -7.55
N LEU A 502 -0.80 20.26 -7.96
CA LEU A 502 -2.11 20.43 -7.30
C LEU A 502 -2.93 19.13 -7.32
N ALA A 503 -2.96 18.46 -8.48
CA ALA A 503 -3.74 17.22 -8.66
C ALA A 503 -3.25 16.07 -7.76
N LEU A 504 -1.94 16.00 -7.47
CA LEU A 504 -1.35 14.95 -6.63
C LEU A 504 -1.95 14.93 -5.23
N ALA A 505 -2.33 16.08 -4.66
CA ALA A 505 -2.95 16.14 -3.33
C ALA A 505 -4.29 15.39 -3.24
N THR A 506 -4.98 15.19 -4.39
CA THR A 506 -6.17 14.34 -4.45
C THR A 506 -5.83 12.90 -4.83
N ILE A 507 -4.91 12.70 -5.77
CA ILE A 507 -4.61 11.38 -6.32
C ILE A 507 -3.94 10.50 -5.28
N TYR A 508 -2.95 11.02 -4.56
CA TYR A 508 -2.25 10.29 -3.51
C TYR A 508 -2.96 10.46 -2.16
N TYR A 509 -3.31 9.34 -1.57
CA TYR A 509 -3.87 9.32 -0.24
C TYR A 509 -2.76 9.35 0.79
N ASN A 510 -2.82 10.35 1.68
CA ASN A 510 -1.98 10.42 2.86
C ASN A 510 -2.70 11.20 3.96
N PRO A 511 -3.01 10.60 5.13
CA PRO A 511 -3.67 11.31 6.23
C PRO A 511 -2.88 12.49 6.78
N LEU A 512 -1.55 12.45 6.75
CA LEU A 512 -0.66 13.57 7.03
C LEU A 512 0.05 13.97 5.75
N THR A 513 -0.50 14.93 5.02
CA THR A 513 -0.01 15.32 3.69
C THR A 513 0.93 16.50 3.77
N PHE A 514 2.20 16.29 3.43
CA PHE A 514 3.17 17.38 3.28
C PHE A 514 2.96 18.12 1.97
N LEU A 515 2.76 19.44 2.10
CA LEU A 515 2.66 20.40 1.01
C LEU A 515 3.82 21.40 1.12
N TYR A 516 4.23 21.97 0.01
CA TYR A 516 5.30 22.99 -0.03
C TYR A 516 6.67 22.47 0.50
N TRP A 517 6.98 21.21 0.31
CA TRP A 517 8.10 20.53 0.96
C TRP A 517 9.46 21.24 0.87
N TYR A 518 9.81 21.76 -0.31
CA TYR A 518 11.04 22.54 -0.51
C TYR A 518 10.80 24.04 -0.59
N ASP A 519 9.62 24.52 -0.22
CA ASP A 519 9.25 25.92 -0.32
C ASP A 519 9.46 26.64 1.01
N GLU A 520 9.70 27.94 0.95
CA GLU A 520 9.78 28.83 2.10
C GLU A 520 8.65 29.85 2.08
N PRO A 521 8.12 30.28 3.23
CA PRO A 521 7.04 31.28 3.30
C PRO A 521 7.32 32.55 2.49
N ALA A 522 8.57 33.03 2.46
CA ALA A 522 8.98 34.20 1.72
C ALA A 522 8.69 34.14 0.22
N LYS A 523 8.69 32.94 -0.39
CA LYS A 523 8.35 32.74 -1.80
C LYS A 523 6.94 33.22 -2.13
N TYR A 524 6.04 33.15 -1.17
CA TYR A 524 4.61 33.45 -1.33
C TYR A 524 4.25 34.87 -0.88
N ALA A 525 5.22 35.64 -0.38
CA ALA A 525 5.00 37.02 0.02
C ALA A 525 4.90 37.96 -1.19
N GLY A 526 4.15 39.04 -1.03
CA GLY A 526 4.12 40.17 -1.98
C GLY A 526 3.26 39.95 -3.25
N ARG A 527 2.64 38.79 -3.41
CA ARG A 527 1.70 38.52 -4.52
C ARG A 527 0.55 37.65 -4.04
N ASP A 528 -0.62 37.81 -4.67
CA ASP A 528 -1.74 36.88 -4.49
C ASP A 528 -1.47 35.57 -5.27
N TRP A 529 -1.81 34.43 -4.65
CA TRP A 529 -1.66 33.10 -5.21
C TRP A 529 -3.02 32.36 -5.15
N PRO A 530 -4.01 32.74 -5.96
CA PRO A 530 -5.35 32.18 -5.89
C PRO A 530 -5.38 30.67 -6.22
N GLU A 531 -4.42 30.16 -6.99
CA GLU A 531 -4.26 28.75 -7.32
C GLU A 531 -3.97 27.87 -6.08
N LEU A 532 -3.32 28.40 -5.06
CA LEU A 532 -3.08 27.69 -3.80
C LEU A 532 -4.37 27.44 -3.01
N GLY A 533 -5.45 28.14 -3.36
CA GLY A 533 -6.78 27.89 -2.81
C GLY A 533 -7.30 26.47 -3.00
N PHE A 534 -6.68 25.66 -3.89
CA PHE A 534 -6.92 24.23 -3.96
C PHE A 534 -6.34 23.51 -2.76
N PHE A 535 -5.06 23.69 -2.46
CA PHE A 535 -4.41 23.10 -1.29
C PHE A 535 -5.08 23.49 0.02
N ASP A 536 -5.53 24.75 0.16
CA ASP A 536 -6.20 25.25 1.37
C ASP A 536 -7.51 24.52 1.67
N GLN A 537 -8.13 23.89 0.66
CA GLN A 537 -9.43 23.24 0.77
C GLN A 537 -9.38 21.73 0.60
N CYS A 538 -8.29 21.18 0.03
CA CYS A 538 -8.16 19.76 -0.23
C CYS A 538 -8.00 19.00 1.10
N PRO A 539 -8.94 18.09 1.44
CA PRO A 539 -8.81 17.26 2.64
C PRO A 539 -7.73 16.19 2.46
N THR A 540 -7.34 15.58 3.57
CA THR A 540 -6.38 14.47 3.58
C THR A 540 -7.06 13.09 3.81
N THR A 541 -8.37 13.09 4.09
CA THR A 541 -9.18 11.88 4.33
C THR A 541 -10.51 11.97 3.59
N TRP A 542 -11.09 10.82 3.26
CA TRP A 542 -12.13 10.74 2.25
C TRP A 542 -13.28 9.83 2.64
N ALA A 543 -14.49 10.23 2.29
CA ALA A 543 -15.69 9.42 2.44
C ALA A 543 -15.88 8.41 1.30
N GLU A 544 -15.29 8.71 0.12
CA GLU A 544 -15.41 7.85 -1.07
C GLU A 544 -14.27 8.12 -2.07
N THR A 545 -13.86 7.10 -2.81
CA THR A 545 -12.87 7.20 -3.90
C THR A 545 -13.43 6.54 -5.15
N VAL A 546 -13.34 7.24 -6.29
CA VAL A 546 -13.77 6.77 -7.61
C VAL A 546 -12.66 7.04 -8.62
N ALA A 547 -12.24 6.02 -9.36
CA ALA A 547 -11.36 6.17 -10.51
C ALA A 547 -12.21 6.48 -11.76
N LEU A 548 -12.04 7.67 -12.32
CA LEU A 548 -12.80 8.11 -13.51
C LEU A 548 -12.11 7.67 -14.81
N ALA A 549 -10.79 7.65 -14.84
CA ALA A 549 -9.98 7.15 -15.95
C ALA A 549 -8.57 6.80 -15.48
N GLY A 550 -7.87 5.95 -16.22
CA GLY A 550 -6.45 5.71 -15.93
C GLY A 550 -5.85 4.57 -16.72
N ALA A 551 -4.55 4.72 -17.01
CA ALA A 551 -3.67 3.71 -17.56
C ALA A 551 -2.28 3.86 -16.94
N ILE A 552 -1.67 2.76 -16.54
CA ILE A 552 -0.39 2.74 -15.80
C ILE A 552 0.69 3.45 -16.61
N GLY A 553 1.37 4.42 -16.01
CA GLY A 553 2.44 5.18 -16.63
C GLY A 553 1.97 6.18 -17.69
N ASP A 554 0.68 6.33 -17.89
CA ASP A 554 0.12 7.15 -18.96
C ASP A 554 -0.70 8.32 -18.43
N HIS A 555 -1.72 8.05 -17.64
CA HIS A 555 -2.56 9.07 -16.99
C HIS A 555 -3.37 8.48 -15.83
N ALA A 556 -3.83 9.35 -14.94
CA ALA A 556 -4.78 9.02 -13.89
C ALA A 556 -5.79 10.15 -13.67
N VAL A 557 -7.06 9.81 -13.50
CA VAL A 557 -8.13 10.73 -13.08
C VAL A 557 -8.85 10.10 -11.91
N VAL A 558 -8.64 10.67 -10.73
CA VAL A 558 -9.20 10.17 -9.47
C VAL A 558 -10.09 11.22 -8.84
N ALA A 559 -11.31 10.84 -8.51
CA ALA A 559 -12.24 11.64 -7.75
C ALA A 559 -12.35 11.12 -6.32
N ARG A 560 -12.32 12.02 -5.35
CA ARG A 560 -12.49 11.68 -3.93
C ARG A 560 -13.54 12.59 -3.30
N ARG A 561 -14.50 12.01 -2.59
CA ARG A 561 -15.53 12.75 -1.87
C ARG A 561 -15.06 13.08 -0.46
N ALA A 562 -15.05 14.36 -0.14
CA ALA A 562 -14.81 14.85 1.21
C ALA A 562 -16.00 14.51 2.14
N HIS A 563 -15.76 14.56 3.46
CA HIS A 563 -16.82 14.32 4.45
C HIS A 563 -17.91 15.40 4.47
N ASP A 564 -17.63 16.57 3.90
CA ASP A 564 -18.61 17.67 3.70
C ASP A 564 -19.47 17.51 2.41
N GLY A 565 -19.24 16.45 1.65
CA GLY A 565 -19.99 16.10 0.44
C GLY A 565 -19.41 16.64 -0.87
N ARG A 566 -18.44 17.56 -0.84
CA ARG A 566 -17.74 18.02 -2.04
C ARG A 566 -16.88 16.93 -2.66
N TRP A 567 -16.75 16.94 -3.98
CA TRP A 567 -15.80 16.10 -4.69
C TRP A 567 -14.55 16.88 -5.07
N PHE A 568 -13.42 16.26 -4.87
CA PHE A 568 -12.11 16.72 -5.35
C PHE A 568 -11.65 15.77 -6.45
N VAL A 569 -11.22 16.32 -7.59
CA VAL A 569 -10.76 15.51 -8.73
C VAL A 569 -9.34 15.92 -9.05
N GLY A 570 -8.43 14.96 -9.05
CA GLY A 570 -7.08 15.10 -9.58
C GLY A 570 -6.95 14.40 -10.92
N ALA A 571 -6.42 15.09 -11.93
CA ALA A 571 -6.13 14.53 -13.25
C ALA A 571 -4.68 14.84 -13.63
N ILE A 572 -3.90 13.81 -13.96
CA ILE A 572 -2.50 13.93 -14.39
C ILE A 572 -2.23 13.14 -15.66
N THR A 573 -1.22 13.57 -16.40
CA THR A 573 -0.72 12.88 -17.58
C THR A 573 0.81 12.79 -17.53
N ASN A 574 1.36 11.82 -18.27
CA ASN A 574 2.79 11.69 -18.49
C ASN A 574 3.33 12.81 -19.41
N GLU A 575 4.53 12.65 -19.97
CA GLU A 575 5.20 13.63 -20.84
C GLU A 575 4.46 13.89 -22.17
N ARG A 576 3.35 13.18 -22.42
CA ARG A 576 2.48 13.41 -23.57
C ARG A 576 1.23 14.15 -23.14
N GLY A 577 1.00 15.33 -23.70
CA GLY A 577 -0.27 16.05 -23.52
C GLY A 577 -1.44 15.27 -24.10
N ARG A 578 -2.61 15.41 -23.50
CA ARG A 578 -3.83 14.72 -23.96
C ARG A 578 -5.11 15.44 -23.60
N THR A 579 -6.17 15.07 -24.29
CA THR A 579 -7.53 15.44 -23.91
C THR A 579 -8.26 14.18 -23.47
N LEU A 580 -8.78 14.20 -22.25
CA LEU A 580 -9.57 13.12 -21.67
C LEU A 580 -11.02 13.58 -21.54
N THR A 581 -11.95 12.65 -21.68
CA THR A 581 -13.37 12.89 -21.44
C THR A 581 -13.84 11.92 -20.37
N VAL A 582 -14.33 12.44 -19.24
CA VAL A 582 -14.77 11.64 -18.10
C VAL A 582 -16.27 11.80 -17.86
N ASP A 583 -16.89 10.72 -17.41
CA ASP A 583 -18.31 10.68 -17.04
C ASP A 583 -18.44 10.90 -15.52
N LEU A 584 -19.21 11.92 -15.14
CA LEU A 584 -19.44 12.27 -13.74
C LEU A 584 -20.65 11.53 -13.12
N THR A 585 -21.36 10.69 -13.86
CA THR A 585 -22.56 9.97 -13.35
C THR A 585 -22.26 9.10 -12.13
N ARG A 586 -21.02 8.61 -12.02
CA ARG A 586 -20.54 7.86 -10.85
C ARG A 586 -20.38 8.71 -9.58
N LEU A 587 -20.31 10.03 -9.69
CA LEU A 587 -20.16 10.94 -8.56
C LEU A 587 -21.51 11.37 -7.97
N GLY A 588 -22.62 11.08 -8.65
CA GLY A 588 -23.98 11.40 -8.23
C GLY A 588 -24.84 11.96 -9.37
N ARG A 589 -26.07 12.30 -9.04
CA ARG A 589 -27.05 12.89 -9.98
C ARG A 589 -27.19 14.40 -9.73
N GLY A 590 -27.63 15.14 -10.74
CA GLY A 590 -27.84 16.59 -10.64
C GLY A 590 -26.80 17.40 -11.41
N ALA A 591 -26.65 18.66 -11.05
CA ALA A 591 -25.66 19.55 -11.63
C ALA A 591 -24.52 19.79 -10.62
N TRP A 592 -23.34 20.04 -11.16
CA TRP A 592 -22.14 20.33 -10.40
C TRP A 592 -21.61 21.72 -10.77
N ARG A 593 -21.37 22.56 -9.77
CA ARG A 593 -20.49 23.71 -9.93
C ARG A 593 -19.05 23.19 -9.86
N VAL A 594 -18.32 23.30 -10.96
CA VAL A 594 -16.94 22.84 -11.09
C VAL A 594 -16.00 24.03 -11.05
N ARG A 595 -15.22 24.15 -9.99
CA ARG A 595 -14.07 25.06 -9.91
C ARG A 595 -12.82 24.33 -10.41
N ARG A 596 -12.20 24.87 -11.42
CA ARG A 596 -11.07 24.24 -12.11
C ARG A 596 -9.77 25.01 -11.82
N PHE A 597 -8.72 24.28 -11.55
CA PHE A 597 -7.33 24.71 -11.39
C PHE A 597 -6.51 23.93 -12.42
N ALA A 598 -6.29 24.48 -13.59
CA ALA A 598 -5.74 23.76 -14.73
C ALA A 598 -4.46 24.44 -15.22
N ASP A 599 -3.57 23.69 -15.85
CA ASP A 599 -2.45 24.28 -16.57
C ASP A 599 -2.96 25.26 -17.63
N GLY A 600 -2.36 26.43 -17.65
CA GLY A 600 -2.52 27.43 -18.70
C GLY A 600 -1.62 27.13 -19.90
N ASP A 601 -1.19 28.18 -20.60
CA ASP A 601 -0.26 28.05 -21.71
C ASP A 601 1.06 27.44 -21.24
N SER A 602 1.53 26.42 -21.96
CA SER A 602 2.76 25.70 -21.60
C SER A 602 3.96 26.64 -21.62
N ALA A 603 4.72 26.65 -20.54
CA ALA A 603 6.00 27.32 -20.45
C ALA A 603 7.16 26.44 -20.95
N ALA A 604 8.34 27.02 -21.15
CA ALA A 604 9.53 26.27 -21.55
C ALA A 604 9.91 25.21 -20.52
N GLU A 605 9.77 25.53 -19.25
CA GLU A 605 9.98 24.60 -18.14
C GLU A 605 8.63 24.25 -17.50
N PRO A 606 8.32 22.97 -17.25
CA PRO A 606 7.01 22.56 -16.71
C PRO A 606 6.61 23.33 -15.43
N TRP A 607 7.52 23.51 -14.49
CA TRP A 607 7.27 24.20 -13.22
C TRP A 607 6.89 25.69 -13.36
N GLN A 608 7.13 26.31 -14.53
CA GLN A 608 6.75 27.69 -14.84
C GLN A 608 5.37 27.80 -15.45
N THR A 609 4.75 26.68 -15.85
CA THR A 609 3.40 26.69 -16.44
C THR A 609 2.42 27.28 -15.43
N PRO A 610 1.74 28.39 -15.77
CA PRO A 610 0.81 29.05 -14.86
C PRO A 610 -0.43 28.17 -14.66
N VAL A 611 -1.07 28.33 -13.52
CA VAL A 611 -2.39 27.71 -13.26
C VAL A 611 -3.48 28.73 -13.58
N GLN A 612 -4.42 28.36 -14.43
CA GLN A 612 -5.62 29.11 -14.74
C GLN A 612 -6.80 28.63 -13.92
N LEU A 613 -7.56 29.57 -13.38
CA LEU A 613 -8.77 29.30 -12.61
C LEU A 613 -10.00 29.60 -13.48
N SER A 614 -10.94 28.67 -13.47
CA SER A 614 -12.26 28.87 -14.11
C SER A 614 -13.36 28.19 -13.31
N THR A 615 -14.59 28.61 -13.57
CA THR A 615 -15.78 27.98 -12.98
C THR A 615 -16.79 27.71 -14.09
N GLU A 616 -17.35 26.53 -14.10
CA GLU A 616 -18.39 26.09 -15.03
C GLU A 616 -19.46 25.27 -14.31
N VAL A 617 -20.59 25.09 -14.95
CA VAL A 617 -21.66 24.17 -14.49
C VAL A 617 -21.69 22.98 -15.42
N VAL A 618 -21.66 21.77 -14.87
CA VAL A 618 -21.74 20.51 -15.61
C VAL A 618 -22.94 19.73 -15.09
N THR A 619 -23.86 19.37 -15.98
CA THR A 619 -25.05 18.58 -15.61
C THR A 619 -24.73 17.08 -15.60
N ALA A 620 -25.36 16.31 -14.71
CA ALA A 620 -25.23 14.86 -14.72
C ALA A 620 -25.65 14.26 -16.06
N GLY A 621 -24.75 13.45 -16.64
CA GLY A 621 -24.90 12.91 -18.01
C GLY A 621 -24.12 13.69 -19.07
N GLU A 622 -23.69 14.91 -18.79
CA GLU A 622 -22.68 15.60 -19.60
C GLU A 622 -21.30 15.08 -19.27
N LYS A 623 -20.44 15.04 -20.28
CA LYS A 623 -19.06 14.59 -20.11
C LYS A 623 -18.15 15.78 -19.84
N LEU A 624 -17.34 15.67 -18.80
CA LEU A 624 -16.33 16.67 -18.48
C LEU A 624 -15.07 16.44 -19.32
N THR A 625 -14.65 17.48 -20.05
CA THR A 625 -13.42 17.46 -20.85
C THR A 625 -12.26 18.02 -20.05
N LEU A 626 -11.16 17.25 -19.99
CA LEU A 626 -9.92 17.60 -19.32
C LEU A 626 -8.81 17.71 -20.38
N LYS A 627 -8.28 18.91 -20.59
CA LYS A 627 -7.11 19.14 -21.46
C LYS A 627 -5.86 19.19 -20.58
N LEU A 628 -4.96 18.27 -20.78
CA LEU A 628 -3.74 18.14 -19.98
C LEU A 628 -2.52 18.45 -20.86
N ALA A 629 -1.70 19.41 -20.44
CA ALA A 629 -0.41 19.71 -21.06
C ALA A 629 0.58 18.52 -20.91
N PRO A 630 1.67 18.46 -21.68
CA PRO A 630 2.75 17.50 -21.42
C PRO A 630 3.27 17.61 -19.98
N SER A 631 3.43 16.50 -19.28
CA SER A 631 3.74 16.44 -17.83
C SER A 631 2.75 17.22 -16.96
N GLY A 632 1.55 17.47 -17.46
CA GLY A 632 0.58 18.38 -16.90
C GLY A 632 -0.51 17.74 -16.06
N GLY A 633 -1.35 18.60 -15.50
CA GLY A 633 -2.47 18.18 -14.67
C GLY A 633 -3.54 19.25 -14.47
N GLN A 634 -4.61 18.82 -13.82
CA GLN A 634 -5.69 19.67 -13.35
C GLN A 634 -6.20 19.18 -12.01
N ALA A 635 -6.54 20.12 -11.16
CA ALA A 635 -7.26 19.85 -9.93
C ALA A 635 -8.64 20.55 -9.98
N LEU A 636 -9.69 19.86 -9.52
CA LEU A 636 -11.04 20.38 -9.55
C LEU A 636 -11.74 20.18 -8.21
N ILE A 637 -12.63 21.14 -7.89
CA ILE A 637 -13.56 21.02 -6.76
C ILE A 637 -14.98 21.06 -7.33
N LEU A 638 -15.79 20.04 -7.05
CA LEU A 638 -17.17 19.92 -7.50
C LEU A 638 -18.10 20.07 -6.29
N GLU A 639 -19.02 21.01 -6.41
CA GLU A 639 -20.09 21.28 -5.43
C GLU A 639 -21.44 20.97 -6.07
N ALA A 640 -22.26 20.15 -5.36
CA ALA A 640 -23.62 19.86 -5.84
C ALA A 640 -24.48 21.14 -5.85
N MET A 641 -25.29 21.32 -6.88
CA MET A 641 -26.19 22.46 -7.04
C MET A 641 -27.63 22.09 -6.72
#